data_03330c389904ccca0434af0374040ad4
#
_entry.id   03330c389904ccca0434af0374040ad4
#
_cell.length_a   1.000
_cell.length_b   1.000
_cell.length_c   1.000
_cell.angle_alpha   90.00
_cell.angle_beta   90.00
_cell.angle_gamma   90.00
#
_symmetry.space_group_name_H-M   'P 1'
#
loop_
_entity.id
_entity.type
_entity.pdbx_description
1 polymer ?
#
loop_
_entity_poly.entity_id
_entity_poly.type
_entity_poly.pdbx_seq_one_letter_code
_entity_poly.pdbx_strand_id
1 'polypeptide(L)'
;MLLSRWSFSAFIVLIACLGSHRAKAEVPLADFSRHAQFHDIKISPGGDYLAASAIVDGKTVLSLIHLPDMKGVNLRPRESRELADFWWVAPNRVMYTIGERYGALEQPSSTGELYAVNADGSGDGIIYGYRMGNQGATHIGHGTSQRAYATLVDPLRDDPRHALIATHAWNGSTIGVFPEVARIDLFTGVTSPVTTSPMRDASFLTDNHGVVRFAYAYAYDTARNNVEKVWYRAGDGKDWETILDESKDHQRAVPLAFDRKEAKVYMDCSSGHGAGGLCTWDVATRAFTRIWNGAPTDVDSLVSSFDEKDVVAIRSMPGRSATTLIDKKAPEANLLVGLMQQFPGEDVRITSSTPDGSKVVFLVESGRNPGEFFLFDGSTRKATFLFARRPWIKPEQMAAVEPVALKARDGLDLNGYLTRPPGKAEAKNLPLVVFVHGGPYYIRDRWEFDPEVQLLASRGYAVLQVNYRGSGDYGYDFVRAGFREWGGKMQDDVTDATHWAITQGVADPKRVCIFGASYGGYAALEGAVKEPDLYRCAIGYVGVYDLALMHTRGDIPQTVFGENYLKMVLGQDDAVLSDRSPVAHADRLKAKVMLVVGGQDTRVPPVQGEAMHSALNKAHIEHDWLYQRTEGHGFYDPANRLDLFEKLTAFLDRNIGASAKASP
;
A
#
# COMPACT_ATOMS: atom_id res chain seq x y z
N MET A 1 -59.83 62.58 23.57
CA MET A 1 -59.13 63.85 23.95
C MET A 1 -57.73 63.46 24.40
N LEU A 2 -56.72 64.02 23.74
CA LEU A 2 -55.28 64.04 24.05
C LEU A 2 -54.51 62.75 23.97
N LEU A 3 -53.84 62.63 22.81
CA LEU A 3 -52.68 61.80 22.44
C LEU A 3 -51.43 62.30 23.20
N SER A 4 -50.64 61.43 23.79
CA SER A 4 -49.25 61.71 24.13
C SER A 4 -48.31 60.74 23.36
N ARG A 5 -47.48 61.30 22.51
CA ARG A 5 -46.44 60.69 21.74
C ARG A 5 -45.21 60.35 22.66
N TRP A 6 -44.77 59.17 22.69
CA TRP A 6 -43.46 58.79 23.26
C TRP A 6 -42.50 58.46 22.12
N SER A 7 -41.42 59.27 22.05
CA SER A 7 -40.31 59.06 21.11
C SER A 7 -39.34 58.08 21.71
N PHE A 8 -39.17 56.96 21.06
CA PHE A 8 -38.08 56.01 21.37
C PHE A 8 -36.86 56.36 20.51
N SER A 9 -35.78 56.86 21.14
CA SER A 9 -34.46 57.01 20.55
C SER A 9 -33.79 55.65 20.56
N ALA A 10 -33.60 55.04 19.38
CA ALA A 10 -32.84 53.84 19.21
C ALA A 10 -31.33 54.15 19.25
N PHE A 11 -30.66 53.72 20.31
CA PHE A 11 -29.19 53.65 20.36
C PHE A 11 -28.72 52.39 19.61
N ILE A 12 -28.16 52.57 18.41
CA ILE A 12 -27.45 51.51 17.68
C ILE A 12 -26.07 51.38 18.32
N VAL A 13 -25.89 50.33 19.12
CA VAL A 13 -24.59 49.91 19.58
C VAL A 13 -23.95 49.07 18.47
N LEU A 14 -23.00 49.65 17.76
CA LEU A 14 -22.17 48.97 16.79
C LEU A 14 -21.18 48.08 17.56
N ILE A 15 -21.53 46.79 17.78
CA ILE A 15 -20.59 45.80 18.28
C ILE A 15 -19.69 45.41 17.12
N ALA A 16 -18.51 46.01 17.06
CA ALA A 16 -17.44 45.56 16.19
C ALA A 16 -17.00 44.16 16.66
N CYS A 17 -17.51 43.12 16.03
CA CYS A 17 -16.97 41.78 16.16
C CYS A 17 -15.56 41.76 15.57
N LEU A 18 -14.56 42.09 16.37
CA LEU A 18 -13.17 41.72 16.13
C LEU A 18 -13.12 40.20 16.18
N GLY A 19 -13.36 39.55 15.04
CA GLY A 19 -13.10 38.14 14.85
C GLY A 19 -11.61 37.88 15.09
N SER A 20 -11.27 37.51 16.31
CA SER A 20 -9.96 36.92 16.58
C SER A 20 -9.86 35.66 15.74
N HIS A 21 -9.18 35.75 14.61
CA HIS A 21 -8.65 34.59 13.91
C HIS A 21 -7.66 33.92 14.91
N ARG A 22 -8.17 33.03 15.75
CA ARG A 22 -7.29 32.09 16.44
C ARG A 22 -6.56 31.35 15.33
N ALA A 23 -5.26 31.60 15.19
CA ALA A 23 -4.40 30.74 14.38
C ALA A 23 -4.69 29.31 14.83
N LYS A 24 -5.17 28.45 13.92
CA LYS A 24 -5.34 27.04 14.22
C LYS A 24 -3.97 26.54 14.68
N ALA A 25 -3.92 25.93 15.85
CA ALA A 25 -2.68 25.34 16.35
C ALA A 25 -2.14 24.34 15.29
N GLU A 26 -0.87 24.46 14.99
CA GLU A 26 -0.20 23.58 14.05
C GLU A 26 -0.21 22.14 14.58
N VAL A 27 -0.50 21.17 13.71
CA VAL A 27 -0.50 19.75 14.11
C VAL A 27 0.93 19.33 14.45
N PRO A 28 1.18 18.75 15.65
CA PRO A 28 2.52 18.34 16.06
C PRO A 28 3.18 17.36 15.08
N LEU A 29 4.48 17.49 14.85
CA LEU A 29 5.24 16.53 14.01
C LEU A 29 5.12 15.09 14.50
N ALA A 30 5.09 14.93 15.83
CA ALA A 30 4.93 13.63 16.47
C ALA A 30 3.62 12.93 16.07
N ASP A 31 2.56 13.67 15.72
CA ASP A 31 1.28 13.07 15.31
C ASP A 31 1.36 12.42 13.92
N PHE A 32 2.26 12.90 13.06
CA PHE A 32 2.53 12.28 11.76
C PHE A 32 3.52 11.11 11.87
N SER A 33 4.45 11.13 12.84
CA SER A 33 5.45 10.08 13.00
C SER A 33 4.89 8.80 13.65
N ARG A 34 3.82 8.88 14.41
CA ARG A 34 3.18 7.72 15.06
C ARG A 34 2.59 6.76 14.05
N HIS A 35 2.66 5.45 14.34
CA HIS A 35 1.87 4.45 13.62
C HIS A 35 0.37 4.66 13.84
N ALA A 36 -0.44 4.18 12.90
CA ALA A 36 -1.89 4.14 13.11
C ALA A 36 -2.22 3.27 14.33
N GLN A 37 -3.15 3.72 15.17
CA GLN A 37 -3.56 2.95 16.36
C GLN A 37 -4.29 1.66 15.99
N PHE A 38 -5.07 1.69 14.90
CA PHE A 38 -5.73 0.53 14.31
C PHE A 38 -5.38 0.47 12.83
N HIS A 39 -5.02 -0.71 12.32
CA HIS A 39 -4.73 -0.91 10.89
C HIS A 39 -5.89 -1.57 10.18
N ASP A 40 -6.42 -2.65 10.73
CA ASP A 40 -7.56 -3.39 10.18
C ASP A 40 -8.50 -3.86 11.29
N ILE A 41 -9.80 -3.95 10.98
CA ILE A 41 -10.84 -4.43 11.88
C ILE A 41 -11.81 -5.30 11.09
N LYS A 42 -12.02 -6.53 11.57
CA LYS A 42 -12.91 -7.53 10.96
C LYS A 42 -13.89 -8.08 11.97
N ILE A 43 -15.16 -8.20 11.58
CA ILE A 43 -16.19 -8.84 12.40
C ILE A 43 -16.12 -10.36 12.26
N SER A 44 -16.39 -11.08 13.36
CA SER A 44 -16.53 -12.53 13.32
C SER A 44 -17.73 -12.97 12.46
N PRO A 45 -17.67 -14.12 11.80
CA PRO A 45 -18.82 -14.66 11.07
C PRO A 45 -20.09 -14.82 11.94
N GLY A 46 -19.93 -15.06 13.25
CA GLY A 46 -21.04 -15.11 14.22
C GLY A 46 -21.57 -13.72 14.63
N GLY A 47 -20.87 -12.65 14.34
CA GLY A 47 -21.31 -11.29 14.60
C GLY A 47 -21.14 -10.80 16.06
N ASP A 48 -20.51 -11.57 16.94
CA ASP A 48 -20.41 -11.25 18.36
C ASP A 48 -19.04 -10.66 18.76
N TYR A 49 -18.04 -10.79 17.89
CA TYR A 49 -16.68 -10.34 18.14
C TYR A 49 -16.11 -9.50 16.99
N LEU A 50 -15.20 -8.60 17.33
CA LEU A 50 -14.28 -7.98 16.40
C LEU A 50 -12.86 -8.52 16.64
N ALA A 51 -12.12 -8.73 15.56
CA ALA A 51 -10.67 -8.87 15.60
C ALA A 51 -10.06 -7.63 14.97
N ALA A 52 -9.03 -7.08 15.61
CA ALA A 52 -8.37 -5.87 15.13
C ALA A 52 -6.85 -5.97 15.27
N SER A 53 -6.11 -5.46 14.29
CA SER A 53 -4.71 -5.15 14.46
C SER A 53 -4.57 -3.75 15.09
N ALA A 54 -4.05 -3.71 16.31
CA ALA A 54 -3.95 -2.49 17.11
C ALA A 54 -2.53 -2.28 17.64
N ILE A 55 -2.12 -1.02 17.80
CA ILE A 55 -0.87 -0.68 18.49
C ILE A 55 -1.12 -0.58 20.00
N VAL A 56 -0.45 -1.43 20.77
CA VAL A 56 -0.46 -1.41 22.22
C VAL A 56 1.00 -1.42 22.74
N ASP A 57 1.36 -0.44 23.54
CA ASP A 57 2.73 -0.25 24.04
C ASP A 57 3.80 -0.26 22.91
N GLY A 58 3.49 0.38 21.78
CA GLY A 58 4.39 0.54 20.63
C GLY A 58 4.55 -0.71 19.77
N LYS A 59 3.72 -1.74 19.93
CA LYS A 59 3.74 -2.99 19.14
C LYS A 59 2.37 -3.28 18.54
N THR A 60 2.38 -3.84 17.33
CA THR A 60 1.16 -4.34 16.71
C THR A 60 0.73 -5.65 17.36
N VAL A 61 -0.49 -5.70 17.90
CA VAL A 61 -1.08 -6.84 18.60
C VAL A 61 -2.41 -7.23 17.95
N LEU A 62 -2.83 -8.47 18.12
CA LEU A 62 -4.20 -8.90 17.82
C LEU A 62 -5.11 -8.56 19.01
N SER A 63 -6.07 -7.67 18.82
CA SER A 63 -7.11 -7.33 19.77
C SER A 63 -8.40 -8.07 19.42
N LEU A 64 -8.92 -8.86 20.34
CA LEU A 64 -10.20 -9.55 20.22
C LEU A 64 -11.21 -8.84 21.12
N ILE A 65 -12.30 -8.33 20.56
CA ILE A 65 -13.23 -7.45 21.27
C ILE A 65 -14.63 -8.05 21.17
N HIS A 66 -15.26 -8.31 22.32
CA HIS A 66 -16.64 -8.77 22.42
C HIS A 66 -17.59 -7.58 22.18
N LEU A 67 -18.38 -7.61 21.14
CA LEU A 67 -19.20 -6.48 20.69
C LEU A 67 -20.25 -6.02 21.73
N PRO A 68 -21.02 -6.92 22.40
CA PRO A 68 -22.07 -6.49 23.30
C PRO A 68 -21.61 -5.62 24.48
N ASP A 69 -20.42 -5.84 25.02
CA ASP A 69 -19.89 -5.09 26.15
C ASP A 69 -18.56 -4.37 25.87
N MET A 70 -18.07 -4.43 24.65
CA MET A 70 -16.82 -3.81 24.17
C MET A 70 -15.58 -4.19 25.02
N LYS A 71 -15.61 -5.34 25.68
CA LYS A 71 -14.45 -5.87 26.39
C LYS A 71 -13.52 -6.58 25.44
N GLY A 72 -12.22 -6.32 25.58
CA GLY A 72 -11.19 -6.86 24.70
C GLY A 72 -10.08 -7.59 25.42
N VAL A 73 -9.48 -8.54 24.71
CA VAL A 73 -8.22 -9.21 25.07
C VAL A 73 -7.19 -8.89 24.02
N ASN A 74 -6.00 -8.45 24.44
CA ASN A 74 -4.88 -8.18 23.55
C ASN A 74 -3.89 -9.34 23.60
N LEU A 75 -3.70 -10.02 22.48
CA LEU A 75 -2.69 -11.06 22.32
C LEU A 75 -1.38 -10.40 21.93
N ARG A 76 -0.41 -10.47 22.82
CA ARG A 76 0.91 -9.86 22.62
C ARG A 76 1.90 -10.94 22.17
N PRO A 77 2.42 -10.85 20.94
CA PRO A 77 3.53 -11.71 20.55
C PRO A 77 4.72 -11.53 21.49
N ARG A 78 5.45 -12.62 21.75
CA ARG A 78 6.61 -12.58 22.63
C ARG A 78 7.79 -11.83 21.98
N GLU A 79 8.65 -11.24 22.80
CA GLU A 79 9.94 -10.62 22.40
C GLU A 79 9.78 -9.45 21.40
N SER A 80 10.56 -9.47 20.31
CA SER A 80 10.60 -8.45 19.25
C SER A 80 9.57 -8.66 18.16
N ARG A 81 8.58 -9.53 18.37
CA ARG A 81 7.58 -9.90 17.40
C ARG A 81 6.36 -9.02 17.48
N GLU A 82 5.68 -8.89 16.35
CA GLU A 82 4.45 -8.14 16.20
C GLU A 82 3.44 -8.98 15.39
N LEU A 83 2.15 -8.64 15.48
CA LEU A 83 1.15 -9.19 14.57
C LEU A 83 1.47 -8.73 13.15
N ALA A 84 1.47 -9.67 12.19
CA ALA A 84 1.62 -9.33 10.77
C ALA A 84 0.27 -9.32 10.03
N ASP A 85 -0.56 -10.35 10.23
CA ASP A 85 -1.89 -10.44 9.62
C ASP A 85 -2.81 -11.39 10.41
N PHE A 86 -4.14 -11.34 10.16
CA PHE A 86 -5.12 -12.17 10.83
C PHE A 86 -6.39 -12.42 10.00
N TRP A 87 -7.03 -13.57 10.23
CA TRP A 87 -8.24 -14.01 9.52
C TRP A 87 -9.22 -14.72 10.46
N TRP A 88 -10.50 -14.44 10.32
CA TRP A 88 -11.53 -15.29 10.89
C TRP A 88 -11.61 -16.59 10.07
N VAL A 89 -11.27 -17.71 10.68
CA VAL A 89 -11.27 -19.05 10.06
C VAL A 89 -12.42 -19.93 10.58
N ALA A 90 -13.13 -19.46 11.60
CA ALA A 90 -14.37 -20.06 12.10
C ALA A 90 -15.19 -18.98 12.83
N PRO A 91 -16.46 -19.19 13.18
CA PRO A 91 -17.30 -18.20 13.85
C PRO A 91 -16.70 -17.61 15.12
N ASN A 92 -15.90 -18.39 15.84
CA ASN A 92 -15.26 -18.00 17.09
C ASN A 92 -13.74 -18.30 17.14
N ARG A 93 -13.08 -18.43 15.98
CA ARG A 93 -11.65 -18.72 15.93
C ARG A 93 -10.93 -17.84 14.89
N VAL A 94 -9.84 -17.24 15.31
CA VAL A 94 -8.95 -16.41 14.48
C VAL A 94 -7.66 -17.17 14.23
N MET A 95 -7.20 -17.21 12.99
CA MET A 95 -5.84 -17.55 12.62
C MET A 95 -5.06 -16.26 12.41
N TYR A 96 -3.79 -16.25 12.82
CA TYR A 96 -2.94 -15.07 12.65
C TYR A 96 -1.49 -15.48 12.41
N THR A 97 -0.73 -14.55 11.86
CA THR A 97 0.72 -14.69 11.67
C THR A 97 1.47 -13.57 12.36
N ILE A 98 2.69 -13.87 12.76
CA ILE A 98 3.58 -12.90 13.40
C ILE A 98 4.62 -12.39 12.42
N GLY A 99 5.07 -11.16 12.63
CA GLY A 99 6.17 -10.53 11.93
C GLY A 99 7.39 -10.33 12.82
N GLU A 100 8.54 -10.39 12.22
CA GLU A 100 9.83 -10.01 12.83
C GLU A 100 10.45 -8.89 11.99
N ARG A 101 11.16 -7.97 12.66
CA ARG A 101 11.94 -6.96 11.95
C ARG A 101 13.24 -7.58 11.46
N TYR A 102 13.36 -7.70 10.18
CA TYR A 102 14.61 -7.98 9.51
C TYR A 102 15.05 -6.68 8.85
N GLY A 103 16.08 -6.02 9.30
CA GLY A 103 16.56 -4.68 8.92
C GLY A 103 16.38 -4.19 7.47
N ALA A 104 15.76 -5.01 6.61
CA ALA A 104 15.55 -4.76 5.20
C ALA A 104 14.35 -3.87 4.88
N LEU A 105 13.29 -3.96 5.66
CA LEU A 105 11.97 -3.41 5.32
C LEU A 105 11.49 -2.48 6.43
N GLU A 106 10.72 -1.49 6.03
CA GLU A 106 10.07 -0.52 6.91
C GLU A 106 9.13 -1.16 7.94
N GLN A 107 8.54 -2.31 7.60
CA GLN A 107 7.58 -3.02 8.43
C GLN A 107 8.08 -4.41 8.81
N PRO A 108 7.63 -4.98 9.96
CA PRO A 108 7.89 -6.37 10.30
C PRO A 108 7.41 -7.30 9.20
N SER A 109 8.30 -8.20 8.74
CA SER A 109 7.96 -9.19 7.72
C SER A 109 7.40 -10.44 8.38
N SER A 110 6.33 -11.02 7.79
CA SER A 110 5.75 -12.27 8.28
C SER A 110 6.79 -13.40 8.30
N THR A 111 6.82 -14.15 9.41
CA THR A 111 7.66 -15.36 9.52
C THR A 111 7.05 -16.55 8.79
N GLY A 112 5.77 -16.44 8.36
CA GLY A 112 5.01 -17.52 7.78
C GLY A 112 4.64 -18.63 8.76
N GLU A 113 4.84 -18.41 10.06
CA GLU A 113 4.29 -19.26 11.12
C GLU A 113 2.81 -18.90 11.32
N LEU A 114 1.97 -19.91 11.48
CA LEU A 114 0.56 -19.72 11.73
C LEU A 114 0.21 -20.05 13.18
N TYR A 115 -0.55 -19.17 13.78
CA TYR A 115 -1.11 -19.28 15.11
C TYR A 115 -2.63 -19.31 15.02
N ALA A 116 -3.30 -19.86 16.01
CA ALA A 116 -4.75 -19.78 16.12
C ALA A 116 -5.19 -19.58 17.57
N VAL A 117 -6.30 -18.84 17.74
CA VAL A 117 -6.85 -18.44 19.02
C VAL A 117 -8.37 -18.38 18.95
N ASN A 118 -9.05 -18.69 20.06
CA ASN A 118 -10.50 -18.48 20.16
C ASN A 118 -10.82 -16.98 20.34
N ALA A 119 -12.02 -16.57 19.95
CA ALA A 119 -12.49 -15.19 20.02
C ALA A 119 -12.46 -14.59 21.45
N ASP A 120 -12.51 -15.43 22.50
CA ASP A 120 -12.36 -15.05 23.90
C ASP A 120 -10.91 -14.97 24.39
N GLY A 121 -9.94 -15.22 23.51
CA GLY A 121 -8.49 -15.25 23.82
C GLY A 121 -7.98 -16.59 24.33
N SER A 122 -8.84 -17.58 24.54
CA SER A 122 -8.43 -18.93 24.98
C SER A 122 -7.87 -19.75 23.82
N GLY A 123 -7.10 -20.80 24.14
CA GLY A 123 -6.59 -21.74 23.14
C GLY A 123 -5.61 -21.13 22.12
N ASP A 124 -4.88 -20.07 22.53
CA ASP A 124 -3.84 -19.45 21.73
C ASP A 124 -2.62 -20.38 21.62
N GLY A 125 -2.14 -20.56 20.39
CA GLY A 125 -0.95 -21.36 20.14
C GLY A 125 -0.57 -21.42 18.65
N ILE A 126 0.70 -21.82 18.44
CA ILE A 126 1.21 -22.09 17.11
C ILE A 126 0.60 -23.38 16.56
N ILE A 127 0.08 -23.31 15.33
CA ILE A 127 -0.49 -24.47 14.64
C ILE A 127 0.33 -24.92 13.42
N TYR A 128 1.25 -24.07 12.92
CA TYR A 128 2.17 -24.41 11.83
C TYR A 128 3.46 -23.60 11.91
N GLY A 129 4.58 -24.22 11.59
CA GLY A 129 5.86 -23.54 11.42
C GLY A 129 7.04 -24.19 12.17
N TYR A 130 8.21 -23.58 12.05
CA TYR A 130 9.45 -24.17 12.52
C TYR A 130 9.61 -24.14 14.04
N ARG A 131 8.91 -23.26 14.77
CA ARG A 131 8.93 -23.17 16.24
C ARG A 131 7.93 -24.11 16.91
N MET A 132 7.17 -24.88 16.18
CA MET A 132 6.13 -25.77 16.72
C MET A 132 6.68 -26.83 17.68
N GLY A 133 7.93 -27.28 17.51
CA GLY A 133 8.61 -28.26 18.38
C GLY A 133 9.11 -27.70 19.72
N ASN A 134 9.07 -26.39 19.96
CA ASN A 134 9.65 -25.75 21.15
C ASN A 134 8.61 -25.45 22.27
N GLN A 135 7.37 -25.91 22.13
CA GLN A 135 6.37 -25.77 23.20
C GLN A 135 6.55 -26.91 24.21
N GLY A 136 6.93 -26.53 25.44
CA GLY A 136 7.32 -27.44 26.52
C GLY A 136 6.38 -28.60 26.80
N ALA A 137 6.98 -29.69 27.19
CA ALA A 137 6.51 -31.00 27.53
C ALA A 137 5.06 -31.16 28.04
N THR A 138 4.11 -31.26 27.15
CA THR A 138 2.85 -31.97 27.40
C THR A 138 2.69 -33.03 26.31
N HIS A 139 2.52 -34.30 26.69
CA HIS A 139 2.52 -35.47 25.82
C HIS A 139 1.24 -35.66 24.97
N ILE A 140 0.59 -34.60 24.51
CA ILE A 140 -0.62 -34.74 23.69
C ILE A 140 -0.35 -34.10 22.33
N GLY A 141 -0.18 -34.96 21.32
CA GLY A 141 -0.32 -34.74 19.88
C GLY A 141 0.21 -33.42 19.32
N HIS A 142 1.52 -33.23 19.25
CA HIS A 142 2.08 -32.04 18.67
C HIS A 142 2.55 -32.31 17.24
N GLY A 143 2.15 -31.45 16.29
CA GLY A 143 2.71 -31.45 14.95
C GLY A 143 4.23 -31.32 15.00
N THR A 144 4.90 -31.91 14.03
CA THR A 144 6.36 -31.83 13.91
C THR A 144 6.77 -30.45 13.43
N SER A 145 7.90 -29.91 13.98
CA SER A 145 8.53 -28.70 13.46
C SER A 145 8.73 -28.80 11.94
N GLN A 146 8.22 -27.84 11.19
CA GLN A 146 8.30 -27.79 9.74
C GLN A 146 9.31 -26.70 9.34
N ARG A 147 10.37 -27.06 8.60
CA ARG A 147 11.25 -26.08 7.96
C ARG A 147 10.57 -25.49 6.71
N ALA A 148 9.49 -24.77 6.95
CA ALA A 148 8.64 -24.17 5.92
C ALA A 148 7.92 -22.96 6.49
N TYR A 149 7.47 -22.10 5.61
CA TYR A 149 6.46 -21.08 5.92
C TYR A 149 5.14 -21.45 5.25
N ALA A 150 4.04 -20.88 5.75
CA ALA A 150 2.73 -21.11 5.19
C ALA A 150 1.95 -19.81 5.01
N THR A 151 1.04 -19.83 4.02
CA THR A 151 0.06 -18.77 3.77
C THR A 151 -1.34 -19.36 3.76
N LEU A 152 -2.36 -18.59 4.19
CA LEU A 152 -3.76 -19.00 4.08
C LEU A 152 -4.17 -19.02 2.61
N VAL A 153 -4.80 -20.11 2.16
CA VAL A 153 -5.42 -20.24 0.83
C VAL A 153 -6.92 -20.03 0.94
N ASP A 154 -7.56 -20.72 1.89
CA ASP A 154 -9.01 -20.65 2.08
C ASP A 154 -9.37 -20.95 3.54
N PRO A 155 -10.20 -20.12 4.21
CA PRO A 155 -10.63 -20.36 5.57
C PRO A 155 -11.61 -21.55 5.69
N LEU A 156 -12.12 -22.11 4.59
CA LEU A 156 -13.13 -23.17 4.54
C LEU A 156 -14.36 -22.84 5.41
N ARG A 157 -15.07 -21.77 5.06
CA ARG A 157 -16.16 -21.20 5.89
C ARG A 157 -17.24 -22.20 6.33
N ASP A 158 -17.44 -23.26 5.54
CA ASP A 158 -18.40 -24.33 5.85
C ASP A 158 -17.79 -25.44 6.73
N ASP A 159 -16.48 -25.39 7.03
CA ASP A 159 -15.74 -26.33 7.91
C ASP A 159 -15.06 -25.58 9.07
N PRO A 160 -15.69 -25.46 10.24
CA PRO A 160 -15.17 -24.66 11.34
C PRO A 160 -13.91 -25.25 12.01
N ARG A 161 -13.47 -26.42 11.57
CA ARG A 161 -12.32 -27.13 12.13
C ARG A 161 -11.05 -26.99 11.29
N HIS A 162 -11.19 -26.80 9.99
CA HIS A 162 -10.04 -26.80 9.09
C HIS A 162 -9.96 -25.52 8.25
N ALA A 163 -8.77 -25.29 7.70
CA ALA A 163 -8.51 -24.31 6.66
C ALA A 163 -7.58 -24.93 5.61
N LEU A 164 -7.47 -24.30 4.43
CA LEU A 164 -6.44 -24.63 3.44
C LEU A 164 -5.27 -23.66 3.56
N ILE A 165 -4.08 -24.20 3.59
CA ILE A 165 -2.82 -23.45 3.61
C ILE A 165 -1.92 -23.88 2.46
N ALA A 166 -1.16 -22.95 1.89
CA ALA A 166 -0.06 -23.25 0.98
C ALA A 166 1.24 -23.25 1.78
N THR A 167 1.99 -24.34 1.70
CA THR A 167 3.23 -24.54 2.44
C THR A 167 4.43 -24.45 1.50
N HIS A 168 5.47 -23.73 1.93
CA HIS A 168 6.68 -23.42 1.15
C HIS A 168 7.90 -23.88 1.93
N ALA A 169 8.54 -24.94 1.47
CA ALA A 169 9.71 -25.52 2.14
C ALA A 169 10.92 -24.57 2.09
N TRP A 170 11.63 -24.43 3.21
CA TRP A 170 12.93 -23.74 3.27
C TRP A 170 14.04 -24.67 2.83
N ASN A 171 14.35 -24.66 1.56
CA ASN A 171 15.39 -25.53 0.98
C ASN A 171 16.61 -24.75 0.46
N GLY A 172 16.67 -23.42 0.69
CA GLY A 172 17.75 -22.56 0.20
C GLY A 172 17.77 -22.36 -1.32
N SER A 173 16.70 -22.74 -2.02
CA SER A 173 16.61 -22.59 -3.47
C SER A 173 16.53 -21.12 -3.88
N THR A 174 17.39 -20.71 -4.80
CA THR A 174 17.36 -19.37 -5.43
C THR A 174 16.38 -19.28 -6.61
N ILE A 175 15.79 -20.42 -7.00
CA ILE A 175 14.83 -20.53 -8.10
C ILE A 175 13.39 -20.77 -7.64
N GLY A 176 13.13 -20.63 -6.32
CA GLY A 176 11.81 -20.85 -5.72
C GLY A 176 11.50 -22.33 -5.40
N VAL A 177 10.34 -22.56 -4.83
CA VAL A 177 9.86 -23.87 -4.40
C VAL A 177 8.49 -24.17 -5.01
N PHE A 178 8.17 -25.47 -5.16
CA PHE A 178 6.81 -25.91 -5.49
C PHE A 178 5.98 -25.92 -4.21
N PRO A 179 5.02 -24.99 -4.04
CA PRO A 179 4.18 -25.02 -2.86
C PRO A 179 3.22 -26.21 -2.88
N GLU A 180 2.93 -26.72 -1.67
CA GLU A 180 1.90 -27.75 -1.46
C GLU A 180 0.70 -27.13 -0.76
N VAL A 181 -0.49 -27.39 -1.25
CA VAL A 181 -1.71 -27.06 -0.51
C VAL A 181 -2.05 -28.20 0.43
N ALA A 182 -2.25 -27.87 1.70
CA ALA A 182 -2.64 -28.81 2.74
C ALA A 182 -3.88 -28.29 3.49
N ARG A 183 -4.71 -29.23 3.94
CA ARG A 183 -5.78 -28.97 4.92
C ARG A 183 -5.17 -29.04 6.31
N ILE A 184 -5.29 -27.97 7.09
CA ILE A 184 -4.79 -27.89 8.48
C ILE A 184 -5.95 -27.94 9.47
N ASP A 185 -5.82 -28.74 10.53
CA ASP A 185 -6.73 -28.71 11.69
C ASP A 185 -6.37 -27.50 12.56
N LEU A 186 -7.30 -26.59 12.74
CA LEU A 186 -7.13 -25.29 13.42
C LEU A 186 -6.86 -25.42 14.92
N PHE A 187 -7.07 -26.59 15.53
CA PHE A 187 -6.91 -26.84 16.96
C PHE A 187 -5.64 -27.64 17.27
N THR A 188 -5.25 -28.55 16.37
CA THR A 188 -4.13 -29.46 16.59
C THR A 188 -2.93 -29.18 15.72
N GLY A 189 -3.09 -28.41 14.63
CA GLY A 189 -2.05 -28.14 13.64
C GLY A 189 -1.71 -29.36 12.76
N VAL A 190 -2.48 -30.43 12.83
CA VAL A 190 -2.28 -31.60 11.96
C VAL A 190 -2.64 -31.22 10.53
N THR A 191 -1.75 -31.51 9.60
CA THR A 191 -1.94 -31.25 8.17
C THR A 191 -2.21 -32.52 7.39
N SER A 192 -3.03 -32.44 6.37
CA SER A 192 -3.21 -33.47 5.35
C SER A 192 -3.02 -32.87 3.95
N PRO A 193 -2.22 -33.49 3.07
CA PRO A 193 -1.95 -32.95 1.75
C PRO A 193 -3.21 -32.97 0.87
N VAL A 194 -3.37 -31.91 0.07
CA VAL A 194 -4.47 -31.77 -0.91
C VAL A 194 -3.93 -31.82 -2.33
N THR A 195 -2.94 -31.01 -2.64
CA THR A 195 -2.32 -30.96 -3.99
C THR A 195 -0.96 -30.29 -3.96
N THR A 196 -0.12 -30.64 -4.92
CA THR A 196 1.13 -29.92 -5.19
C THR A 196 0.91 -28.97 -6.37
N SER A 197 1.52 -27.79 -6.32
CA SER A 197 1.50 -26.83 -7.41
C SER A 197 2.14 -27.39 -8.67
N PRO A 198 1.63 -27.06 -9.87
CA PRO A 198 2.29 -27.40 -11.13
C PRO A 198 3.56 -26.58 -11.39
N MET A 199 3.77 -25.51 -10.59
CA MET A 199 4.94 -24.65 -10.73
C MET A 199 5.40 -24.04 -9.41
N ARG A 200 6.60 -23.42 -9.45
CA ARG A 200 7.22 -22.78 -8.29
C ARG A 200 6.49 -21.49 -7.92
N ASP A 201 6.49 -21.21 -6.62
CA ASP A 201 6.01 -19.94 -6.02
C ASP A 201 4.59 -19.54 -6.46
N ALA A 202 3.73 -20.56 -6.75
CA ALA A 202 2.37 -20.32 -7.18
C ALA A 202 1.46 -19.90 -6.03
N SER A 203 0.53 -19.01 -6.36
CA SER A 203 -0.68 -18.71 -5.60
C SER A 203 -1.83 -19.57 -6.09
N PHE A 204 -2.89 -19.68 -5.27
CA PHE A 204 -4.01 -20.57 -5.55
C PHE A 204 -5.35 -19.82 -5.43
N LEU A 205 -6.35 -20.28 -6.18
CA LEU A 205 -7.74 -19.90 -5.99
C LEU A 205 -8.60 -21.17 -5.83
N THR A 206 -9.47 -21.17 -4.82
CA THR A 206 -10.49 -22.19 -4.57
C THR A 206 -11.81 -21.80 -5.22
N ASP A 207 -12.67 -22.77 -5.43
CA ASP A 207 -14.10 -22.52 -5.68
C ASP A 207 -14.88 -22.26 -4.38
N ASN A 208 -16.17 -22.03 -4.48
CA ASN A 208 -17.05 -21.73 -3.34
C ASN A 208 -17.26 -22.89 -2.34
N HIS A 209 -16.68 -24.05 -2.63
CA HIS A 209 -16.68 -25.26 -1.78
C HIS A 209 -15.29 -25.58 -1.21
N GLY A 210 -14.31 -24.70 -1.42
CA GLY A 210 -12.95 -24.89 -0.92
C GLY A 210 -12.12 -25.90 -1.73
N VAL A 211 -12.52 -26.25 -2.96
CA VAL A 211 -11.72 -27.06 -3.84
C VAL A 211 -10.72 -26.19 -4.58
N VAL A 212 -9.43 -26.52 -4.52
CA VAL A 212 -8.40 -25.77 -5.23
C VAL A 212 -8.58 -25.96 -6.74
N ARG A 213 -8.86 -24.90 -7.46
CA ARG A 213 -9.18 -24.95 -8.90
C ARG A 213 -8.14 -24.27 -9.77
N PHE A 214 -7.44 -23.26 -9.26
CA PHE A 214 -6.41 -22.54 -9.99
C PHE A 214 -5.09 -22.51 -9.24
N ALA A 215 -4.01 -22.52 -10.03
CA ALA A 215 -2.67 -22.14 -9.61
C ALA A 215 -2.14 -21.11 -10.62
N TYR A 216 -1.52 -20.02 -10.14
CA TYR A 216 -1.00 -18.97 -10.99
C TYR A 216 0.25 -18.37 -10.40
N ALA A 217 1.20 -18.02 -11.23
CA ALA A 217 2.45 -17.40 -10.82
C ALA A 217 3.25 -16.85 -12.00
N TYR A 218 4.30 -16.10 -11.67
CA TYR A 218 5.42 -15.87 -12.55
C TYR A 218 6.33 -17.09 -12.59
N ALA A 219 6.47 -17.70 -13.78
CA ALA A 219 7.37 -18.83 -14.06
C ALA A 219 8.63 -18.35 -14.77
N TYR A 220 9.59 -19.25 -14.86
CA TYR A 220 10.68 -19.12 -15.84
C TYR A 220 10.31 -19.89 -17.10
N ASP A 221 10.52 -19.27 -18.26
CA ASP A 221 10.52 -19.96 -19.52
C ASP A 221 11.84 -20.79 -19.69
N THR A 222 11.99 -21.47 -20.82
CA THR A 222 13.22 -22.25 -21.12
C THR A 222 14.47 -21.36 -21.24
N ALA A 223 14.31 -20.09 -21.56
CA ALA A 223 15.37 -19.08 -21.61
C ALA A 223 15.59 -18.37 -20.25
N ARG A 224 14.89 -18.82 -19.19
CA ARG A 224 14.89 -18.25 -17.85
C ARG A 224 14.30 -16.83 -17.75
N ASN A 225 13.46 -16.42 -18.69
CA ASN A 225 12.69 -15.17 -18.55
C ASN A 225 11.50 -15.39 -17.62
N ASN A 226 11.14 -14.33 -16.87
CA ASN A 226 9.94 -14.36 -16.05
C ASN A 226 8.70 -14.25 -16.94
N VAL A 227 7.79 -15.22 -16.84
CA VAL A 227 6.54 -15.29 -17.62
C VAL A 227 5.38 -15.62 -16.70
N GLU A 228 4.26 -14.98 -16.89
CA GLU A 228 3.05 -15.29 -16.13
C GLU A 228 2.32 -16.50 -16.73
N LYS A 229 1.91 -17.43 -15.88
CA LYS A 229 1.14 -18.61 -16.27
C LYS A 229 0.00 -18.88 -15.31
N VAL A 230 -1.09 -19.40 -15.87
CA VAL A 230 -2.28 -19.80 -15.12
C VAL A 230 -2.64 -21.22 -15.46
N TRP A 231 -2.86 -22.03 -14.44
CA TRP A 231 -3.32 -23.41 -14.54
C TRP A 231 -4.68 -23.55 -13.90
N TYR A 232 -5.47 -24.46 -14.46
CA TYR A 232 -6.77 -24.85 -13.97
C TYR A 232 -6.83 -26.37 -13.79
N ARG A 233 -7.64 -26.82 -12.84
CA ARG A 233 -8.04 -28.21 -12.73
C ARG A 233 -9.53 -28.32 -12.41
N ALA A 234 -10.19 -29.37 -12.92
CA ALA A 234 -11.64 -29.54 -12.82
C ALA A 234 -12.12 -29.97 -11.42
N GLY A 235 -11.22 -30.32 -10.51
CA GLY A 235 -11.55 -30.74 -9.15
C GLY A 235 -10.38 -31.47 -8.49
N ASP A 236 -10.60 -31.99 -7.29
CA ASP A 236 -9.60 -32.76 -6.56
C ASP A 236 -9.24 -34.05 -7.31
N GLY A 237 -7.92 -34.37 -7.27
CA GLY A 237 -7.36 -35.52 -7.98
C GLY A 237 -7.38 -35.42 -9.50
N LYS A 238 -7.73 -34.27 -10.08
CA LYS A 238 -7.65 -34.01 -11.51
C LYS A 238 -6.32 -33.34 -11.86
N ASP A 239 -5.84 -33.58 -13.08
CA ASP A 239 -4.60 -33.03 -13.59
C ASP A 239 -4.73 -31.51 -13.82
N TRP A 240 -3.61 -30.81 -13.69
CA TRP A 240 -3.46 -29.41 -14.03
C TRP A 240 -3.34 -29.23 -15.54
N GLU A 241 -4.17 -28.36 -16.13
CA GLU A 241 -4.06 -27.88 -17.51
C GLU A 241 -3.63 -26.42 -17.54
N THR A 242 -2.70 -26.04 -18.39
CA THR A 242 -2.33 -24.64 -18.62
C THR A 242 -3.44 -23.98 -19.45
N ILE A 243 -4.02 -22.92 -18.91
CA ILE A 243 -5.07 -22.16 -19.59
C ILE A 243 -4.57 -20.82 -20.13
N LEU A 244 -3.42 -20.35 -19.63
CA LEU A 244 -2.76 -19.15 -20.11
C LEU A 244 -1.24 -19.26 -19.89
N ASP A 245 -0.49 -18.88 -20.94
CA ASP A 245 0.96 -18.75 -20.94
C ASP A 245 1.33 -17.42 -21.64
N GLU A 246 1.68 -16.39 -20.87
CA GLU A 246 1.96 -15.04 -21.38
C GLU A 246 2.97 -15.05 -22.54
N SER A 247 3.95 -15.95 -22.51
CA SER A 247 4.97 -16.06 -23.56
C SER A 247 4.42 -16.48 -24.93
N LYS A 248 3.24 -17.11 -24.95
CA LYS A 248 2.58 -17.61 -26.17
C LYS A 248 1.34 -16.80 -26.52
N ASP A 249 0.55 -16.48 -25.49
CA ASP A 249 -0.76 -15.90 -25.67
C ASP A 249 -0.73 -14.37 -25.76
N HIS A 250 0.39 -13.76 -25.31
CA HIS A 250 0.57 -12.30 -25.20
C HIS A 250 -0.58 -11.62 -24.43
N GLN A 251 -1.19 -12.35 -23.52
CA GLN A 251 -2.27 -11.93 -22.64
C GLN A 251 -1.92 -12.29 -21.21
N ARG A 252 -2.44 -11.52 -20.28
CA ARG A 252 -2.33 -11.74 -18.84
C ARG A 252 -3.72 -11.85 -18.26
N ALA A 253 -3.92 -12.79 -17.36
CA ALA A 253 -5.15 -12.90 -16.59
C ALA A 253 -4.86 -13.58 -15.26
N VAL A 254 -5.28 -12.95 -14.16
CA VAL A 254 -5.14 -13.47 -12.81
C VAL A 254 -6.51 -13.86 -12.30
N PRO A 255 -6.75 -15.12 -11.88
CA PRO A 255 -8.04 -15.54 -11.34
C PRO A 255 -8.26 -14.90 -9.95
N LEU A 256 -9.45 -14.31 -9.75
CA LEU A 256 -9.80 -13.53 -8.55
C LEU A 256 -10.90 -14.19 -7.71
N ALA A 257 -11.99 -14.63 -8.33
CA ALA A 257 -13.13 -15.23 -7.64
C ALA A 257 -14.01 -16.05 -8.60
N PHE A 258 -14.70 -17.05 -8.10
CA PHE A 258 -15.79 -17.70 -8.82
C PHE A 258 -17.09 -16.89 -8.70
N ASP A 259 -17.99 -17.04 -9.69
CA ASP A 259 -19.38 -16.65 -9.52
C ASP A 259 -20.10 -17.66 -8.62
N ARG A 260 -21.27 -17.29 -8.09
CA ARG A 260 -22.07 -18.14 -7.18
C ARG A 260 -22.42 -19.51 -7.75
N LYS A 261 -22.49 -19.64 -9.06
CA LYS A 261 -22.82 -20.91 -9.76
C LYS A 261 -21.56 -21.71 -10.14
N GLU A 262 -20.39 -21.18 -9.91
CA GLU A 262 -19.10 -21.74 -10.33
C GLU A 262 -19.03 -22.04 -11.84
N ALA A 263 -19.85 -21.35 -12.60
CA ALA A 263 -19.86 -21.42 -14.05
C ALA A 263 -18.83 -20.47 -14.68
N LYS A 264 -18.47 -19.41 -13.97
CA LYS A 264 -17.53 -18.38 -14.41
C LYS A 264 -16.54 -18.05 -13.32
N VAL A 265 -15.36 -17.61 -13.75
CA VAL A 265 -14.33 -17.07 -12.88
C VAL A 265 -14.06 -15.62 -13.29
N TYR A 266 -14.15 -14.71 -12.33
CA TYR A 266 -13.72 -13.33 -12.52
C TYR A 266 -12.19 -13.29 -12.55
N MET A 267 -11.63 -12.60 -13.52
CA MET A 267 -10.19 -12.49 -13.71
C MET A 267 -9.80 -11.04 -13.97
N ASP A 268 -8.75 -10.58 -13.32
CA ASP A 268 -8.05 -9.39 -13.76
C ASP A 268 -7.35 -9.71 -15.09
N CYS A 269 -7.69 -8.99 -16.14
CA CYS A 269 -7.19 -9.30 -17.47
C CYS A 269 -6.64 -8.07 -18.19
N SER A 270 -5.51 -8.27 -18.88
CA SER A 270 -4.87 -7.27 -19.71
C SER A 270 -4.57 -7.86 -21.09
N SER A 271 -4.88 -7.13 -22.14
CA SER A 271 -4.53 -7.47 -23.53
C SER A 271 -3.21 -6.87 -23.99
N GLY A 272 -2.41 -6.33 -23.06
CA GLY A 272 -1.15 -5.66 -23.36
C GLY A 272 -1.29 -4.22 -23.85
N HIS A 273 -2.50 -3.69 -24.01
CA HIS A 273 -2.76 -2.31 -24.43
C HIS A 273 -3.74 -1.62 -23.50
N GLY A 274 -3.31 -0.47 -22.95
CA GLY A 274 -4.11 0.34 -22.04
C GLY A 274 -4.29 -0.29 -20.64
N ALA A 275 -5.19 0.28 -19.85
CA ALA A 275 -5.53 -0.23 -18.54
C ALA A 275 -6.11 -1.65 -18.63
N GLY A 276 -5.78 -2.48 -17.63
CA GLY A 276 -6.38 -3.78 -17.42
C GLY A 276 -7.89 -3.67 -17.16
N GLY A 277 -8.57 -4.78 -17.16
CA GLY A 277 -10.00 -4.81 -16.93
C GLY A 277 -10.45 -6.07 -16.24
N LEU A 278 -11.74 -6.21 -16.01
CA LEU A 278 -12.30 -7.43 -15.48
C LEU A 278 -12.86 -8.28 -16.64
N CYS A 279 -12.40 -9.52 -16.68
CA CYS A 279 -12.95 -10.55 -17.56
C CYS A 279 -13.68 -11.61 -16.74
N THR A 280 -14.56 -12.35 -17.39
CA THR A 280 -14.99 -13.66 -16.92
C THR A 280 -14.39 -14.73 -17.81
N TRP A 281 -13.97 -15.83 -17.21
CA TRP A 281 -13.59 -17.05 -17.89
C TRP A 281 -14.67 -18.10 -17.64
N ASP A 282 -15.27 -18.61 -18.73
CA ASP A 282 -16.34 -19.60 -18.64
C ASP A 282 -15.74 -21.00 -18.45
N VAL A 283 -16.14 -21.69 -17.39
CA VAL A 283 -15.55 -22.96 -16.97
C VAL A 283 -15.83 -24.07 -17.99
N ALA A 284 -16.98 -24.06 -18.66
CA ALA A 284 -17.35 -25.11 -19.62
C ALA A 284 -16.73 -24.89 -21.01
N THR A 285 -16.78 -23.66 -21.50
CA THR A 285 -16.35 -23.30 -22.86
C THR A 285 -14.92 -22.83 -22.96
N ARG A 286 -14.26 -22.52 -21.81
CA ARG A 286 -12.91 -21.95 -21.73
C ARG A 286 -12.79 -20.54 -22.34
N ALA A 287 -13.91 -19.90 -22.62
CA ALA A 287 -13.92 -18.60 -23.27
C ALA A 287 -13.72 -17.44 -22.28
N PHE A 288 -12.88 -16.48 -22.67
CA PHE A 288 -12.75 -15.21 -21.97
C PHE A 288 -13.77 -14.20 -22.51
N THR A 289 -14.41 -13.48 -21.62
CA THR A 289 -15.32 -12.38 -21.95
C THR A 289 -15.01 -11.17 -21.10
N ARG A 290 -14.59 -10.05 -21.70
CA ARG A 290 -14.36 -8.80 -20.97
C ARG A 290 -15.71 -8.19 -20.56
N ILE A 291 -15.87 -7.91 -19.28
CA ILE A 291 -17.09 -7.34 -18.67
C ILE A 291 -16.90 -5.90 -18.18
N TRP A 292 -15.66 -5.46 -17.99
CA TRP A 292 -15.32 -4.10 -17.62
C TRP A 292 -13.97 -3.71 -18.24
N ASN A 293 -13.86 -2.50 -18.79
CA ASN A 293 -12.71 -2.10 -19.62
C ASN A 293 -11.60 -1.36 -18.86
N GLY A 294 -11.75 -1.09 -17.59
CA GLY A 294 -10.72 -0.42 -16.80
C GLY A 294 -10.19 0.86 -17.46
N ALA A 295 -10.85 1.96 -17.43
CA ALA A 295 -10.30 3.20 -17.96
C ALA A 295 -10.60 4.37 -17.01
N PRO A 296 -9.59 5.13 -16.61
CA PRO A 296 -8.17 5.08 -17.01
C PRO A 296 -7.28 4.15 -16.15
N THR A 297 -7.83 3.42 -15.17
CA THR A 297 -7.06 2.60 -14.23
C THR A 297 -7.53 1.15 -14.20
N ASP A 298 -6.63 0.27 -13.79
CA ASP A 298 -6.89 -1.16 -13.60
C ASP A 298 -7.94 -1.42 -12.50
N VAL A 299 -8.32 -2.68 -12.33
CA VAL A 299 -9.10 -3.14 -11.18
C VAL A 299 -8.24 -2.98 -9.92
N ASP A 300 -8.73 -2.21 -8.94
CA ASP A 300 -8.08 -2.08 -7.63
C ASP A 300 -8.43 -3.25 -6.71
N SER A 301 -9.73 -3.55 -6.61
CA SER A 301 -10.24 -4.67 -5.84
C SER A 301 -11.66 -5.02 -6.25
N LEU A 302 -12.14 -6.17 -5.77
CA LEU A 302 -13.52 -6.61 -5.94
C LEU A 302 -14.29 -6.42 -4.62
N VAL A 303 -15.58 -6.14 -4.74
CA VAL A 303 -16.51 -6.19 -3.62
C VAL A 303 -17.29 -7.48 -3.75
N SER A 304 -17.13 -8.38 -2.77
CA SER A 304 -17.83 -9.66 -2.72
C SER A 304 -19.21 -9.51 -2.10
N SER A 305 -20.09 -10.50 -2.34
CA SER A 305 -21.30 -10.71 -1.56
C SER A 305 -20.97 -10.98 -0.08
N PHE A 306 -21.92 -10.80 0.84
CA PHE A 306 -21.69 -11.00 2.28
C PHE A 306 -21.22 -12.42 2.63
N ASP A 307 -21.67 -13.41 1.87
CA ASP A 307 -21.22 -14.80 1.99
C ASP A 307 -19.94 -15.13 1.19
N GLU A 308 -19.35 -14.12 0.54
CA GLU A 308 -18.12 -14.19 -0.29
C GLU A 308 -18.18 -15.17 -1.47
N LYS A 309 -19.40 -15.57 -1.92
CA LYS A 309 -19.59 -16.54 -3.01
C LYS A 309 -19.86 -15.91 -4.38
N ASP A 310 -19.85 -14.57 -4.48
CA ASP A 310 -20.04 -13.86 -5.74
C ASP A 310 -19.37 -12.47 -5.70
N VAL A 311 -19.22 -11.84 -6.85
CA VAL A 311 -18.72 -10.50 -7.00
C VAL A 311 -19.84 -9.52 -7.29
N VAL A 312 -19.98 -8.49 -6.47
CA VAL A 312 -21.05 -7.48 -6.53
C VAL A 312 -20.60 -6.22 -7.24
N ALA A 313 -19.35 -5.80 -7.02
CA ALA A 313 -18.83 -4.56 -7.58
C ALA A 313 -17.31 -4.63 -7.82
N ILE A 314 -16.85 -3.72 -8.66
CA ILE A 314 -15.43 -3.44 -8.92
C ILE A 314 -15.08 -2.11 -8.26
N ARG A 315 -13.92 -2.05 -7.65
CA ARG A 315 -13.29 -0.80 -7.22
C ARG A 315 -12.16 -0.46 -8.17
N SER A 316 -12.03 0.81 -8.48
CA SER A 316 -10.94 1.40 -9.24
C SER A 316 -10.59 2.78 -8.68
N MET A 317 -9.46 3.35 -9.05
CA MET A 317 -9.04 4.66 -8.56
C MET A 317 -8.56 5.58 -9.70
N PRO A 318 -9.48 6.07 -10.55
CA PRO A 318 -9.13 6.98 -11.65
C PRO A 318 -8.90 8.43 -11.17
N GLY A 319 -8.15 8.60 -10.11
CA GLY A 319 -7.95 9.83 -9.38
C GLY A 319 -8.52 9.72 -7.98
N ARG A 320 -9.83 9.67 -7.80
CA ARG A 320 -10.50 9.30 -6.53
C ARG A 320 -11.04 7.88 -6.64
N SER A 321 -11.30 7.27 -5.49
CA SER A 321 -11.93 5.95 -5.46
C SER A 321 -13.27 5.97 -6.19
N ALA A 322 -13.49 4.95 -7.01
CA ALA A 322 -14.72 4.74 -7.77
C ALA A 322 -15.19 3.30 -7.64
N THR A 323 -16.51 3.12 -7.53
CA THR A 323 -17.14 1.80 -7.43
C THR A 323 -18.09 1.60 -8.61
N THR A 324 -17.89 0.51 -9.36
CA THR A 324 -18.74 0.10 -10.47
C THR A 324 -19.51 -1.17 -10.07
N LEU A 325 -20.83 -1.07 -9.98
CA LEU A 325 -21.68 -2.20 -9.63
C LEU A 325 -21.79 -3.19 -10.80
N ILE A 326 -21.48 -4.47 -10.55
CA ILE A 326 -21.71 -5.60 -11.46
C ILE A 326 -23.15 -6.10 -11.30
N ASP A 327 -23.54 -6.42 -10.05
CA ASP A 327 -24.93 -6.78 -9.72
C ASP A 327 -25.60 -5.64 -8.94
N LYS A 328 -26.41 -4.86 -9.66
CA LYS A 328 -27.18 -3.75 -9.08
C LYS A 328 -28.34 -4.20 -8.19
N LYS A 329 -28.70 -5.49 -8.18
CA LYS A 329 -29.81 -6.04 -7.40
C LYS A 329 -29.35 -6.67 -6.10
N ALA A 330 -28.05 -6.91 -5.96
CA ALA A 330 -27.47 -7.46 -4.75
C ALA A 330 -27.77 -6.56 -3.53
N PRO A 331 -28.11 -7.12 -2.36
CA PRO A 331 -28.35 -6.34 -1.15
C PRO A 331 -27.11 -5.52 -0.76
N GLU A 332 -25.92 -6.06 -0.99
CA GLU A 332 -24.61 -5.39 -0.77
C GLU A 332 -24.48 -4.11 -1.61
N ALA A 333 -24.93 -4.15 -2.87
CA ALA A 333 -24.89 -2.99 -3.75
C ALA A 333 -25.76 -1.85 -3.20
N ASN A 334 -26.96 -2.17 -2.69
CA ASN A 334 -27.86 -1.18 -2.09
C ASN A 334 -27.26 -0.61 -0.80
N LEU A 335 -26.67 -1.45 0.05
CA LEU A 335 -26.01 -1.00 1.27
C LEU A 335 -24.83 -0.08 0.92
N LEU A 336 -23.95 -0.51 0.03
CA LEU A 336 -22.76 0.25 -0.36
C LEU A 336 -23.11 1.63 -0.90
N VAL A 337 -24.10 1.71 -1.81
CA VAL A 337 -24.60 3.01 -2.34
C VAL A 337 -25.18 3.87 -1.22
N GLY A 338 -25.96 3.28 -0.30
CA GLY A 338 -26.51 4.01 0.85
C GLY A 338 -25.43 4.56 1.77
N LEU A 339 -24.37 3.78 2.05
CA LEU A 339 -23.24 4.23 2.86
C LEU A 339 -22.46 5.34 2.17
N MET A 340 -22.14 5.19 0.88
CA MET A 340 -21.44 6.24 0.10
C MET A 340 -22.22 7.58 0.10
N GLN A 341 -23.54 7.55 0.10
CA GLN A 341 -24.38 8.76 0.20
C GLN A 341 -24.31 9.44 1.57
N GLN A 342 -24.02 8.67 2.64
CA GLN A 342 -23.89 9.22 3.99
C GLN A 342 -22.51 9.87 4.24
N PHE A 343 -21.49 9.48 3.47
CA PHE A 343 -20.13 9.99 3.58
C PHE A 343 -19.65 10.63 2.27
N PRO A 344 -20.26 11.77 1.87
CA PRO A 344 -19.97 12.40 0.59
C PRO A 344 -18.51 12.91 0.53
N GLY A 345 -17.81 12.53 -0.52
CA GLY A 345 -16.41 12.93 -0.73
C GLY A 345 -15.38 12.08 0.02
N GLU A 346 -15.83 11.03 0.70
CA GLU A 346 -14.97 10.02 1.31
C GLU A 346 -15.03 8.71 0.50
N ASP A 347 -14.02 7.88 0.65
CA ASP A 347 -14.05 6.50 0.18
C ASP A 347 -14.70 5.62 1.24
N VAL A 348 -15.64 4.77 0.83
CA VAL A 348 -16.34 3.84 1.71
C VAL A 348 -16.05 2.42 1.27
N ARG A 349 -15.45 1.62 2.16
CA ARG A 349 -15.02 0.26 1.88
C ARG A 349 -15.54 -0.71 2.93
N ILE A 350 -16.32 -1.71 2.52
CA ILE A 350 -16.69 -2.83 3.37
C ILE A 350 -15.42 -3.65 3.63
N THR A 351 -15.06 -3.83 4.90
CA THR A 351 -13.88 -4.61 5.32
C THR A 351 -14.23 -6.02 5.75
N SER A 352 -15.42 -6.23 6.28
CA SER A 352 -15.94 -7.55 6.65
C SER A 352 -17.44 -7.51 6.95
N SER A 353 -18.07 -8.66 6.93
CA SER A 353 -19.50 -8.81 7.26
C SER A 353 -19.80 -10.17 7.89
N THR A 354 -20.96 -10.28 8.54
CA THR A 354 -21.58 -11.59 8.78
C THR A 354 -22.11 -12.16 7.45
N PRO A 355 -22.15 -13.49 7.27
CA PRO A 355 -22.58 -14.11 6.01
C PRO A 355 -24.01 -13.74 5.59
N ASP A 356 -24.89 -13.39 6.53
CA ASP A 356 -26.25 -12.93 6.30
C ASP A 356 -26.36 -11.41 6.09
N GLY A 357 -25.25 -10.67 6.19
CA GLY A 357 -25.22 -9.21 6.09
C GLY A 357 -25.89 -8.47 7.24
N SER A 358 -26.27 -9.17 8.33
CA SER A 358 -26.91 -8.54 9.49
C SER A 358 -26.01 -7.55 10.20
N LYS A 359 -24.69 -7.74 10.13
CA LYS A 359 -23.68 -6.80 10.63
C LYS A 359 -22.57 -6.63 9.59
N VAL A 360 -22.17 -5.39 9.33
CA VAL A 360 -21.15 -5.06 8.34
C VAL A 360 -20.17 -4.04 8.94
N VAL A 361 -18.89 -4.36 8.94
CA VAL A 361 -17.83 -3.40 9.28
C VAL A 361 -17.35 -2.74 7.99
N PHE A 362 -17.28 -1.42 8.01
CA PHE A 362 -16.80 -0.65 6.89
C PHE A 362 -15.86 0.46 7.35
N LEU A 363 -14.95 0.84 6.46
CA LEU A 363 -13.97 1.89 6.62
C LEU A 363 -14.36 3.09 5.78
N VAL A 364 -14.23 4.28 6.36
CA VAL A 364 -14.40 5.58 5.69
C VAL A 364 -13.07 6.29 5.72
N GLU A 365 -12.50 6.60 4.56
CA GLU A 365 -11.17 7.22 4.44
C GLU A 365 -11.10 8.16 3.24
N SER A 366 -10.05 9.00 3.17
CA SER A 366 -9.77 9.85 2.01
C SER A 366 -8.34 10.40 2.11
N GLY A 367 -7.90 11.19 1.13
CA GLY A 367 -6.60 11.86 1.18
C GLY A 367 -6.36 12.74 2.41
N ARG A 368 -7.42 13.17 3.12
CA ARG A 368 -7.34 13.94 4.37
C ARG A 368 -7.83 13.19 5.61
N ASN A 369 -8.58 12.11 5.44
CA ASN A 369 -9.10 11.27 6.52
C ASN A 369 -8.28 9.99 6.62
N PRO A 370 -7.53 9.77 7.72
CA PRO A 370 -6.70 8.57 7.89
C PRO A 370 -7.48 7.26 7.90
N GLY A 371 -8.79 7.31 8.17
CA GLY A 371 -9.68 6.17 8.22
C GLY A 371 -10.40 6.04 9.55
N GLU A 372 -11.71 5.80 9.45
CA GLU A 372 -12.63 5.60 10.55
C GLU A 372 -13.44 4.33 10.30
N PHE A 373 -13.46 3.42 11.24
CA PHE A 373 -14.22 2.17 11.17
C PHE A 373 -15.60 2.35 11.80
N PHE A 374 -16.60 1.82 11.13
CA PHE A 374 -17.99 1.82 11.56
C PHE A 374 -18.58 0.40 11.51
N LEU A 375 -19.52 0.14 12.39
CA LEU A 375 -20.38 -1.04 12.35
C LEU A 375 -21.76 -0.65 11.86
N PHE A 376 -22.20 -1.21 10.73
CA PHE A 376 -23.59 -1.17 10.30
C PHE A 376 -24.34 -2.35 10.87
N ASP A 377 -25.50 -2.07 11.50
CA ASP A 377 -26.46 -3.07 12.00
C ASP A 377 -27.69 -3.08 11.08
N GLY A 378 -27.90 -4.18 10.39
CA GLY A 378 -28.99 -4.35 9.43
C GLY A 378 -30.37 -4.34 10.06
N SER A 379 -30.50 -4.75 11.34
CA SER A 379 -31.79 -4.78 12.06
C SER A 379 -32.28 -3.37 12.40
N THR A 380 -31.38 -2.50 12.81
CA THR A 380 -31.67 -1.09 13.15
C THR A 380 -31.43 -0.13 11.99
N ARG A 381 -30.72 -0.57 10.94
CA ARG A 381 -30.25 0.20 9.79
C ARG A 381 -29.43 1.43 10.22
N LYS A 382 -28.60 1.27 11.24
CA LYS A 382 -27.74 2.33 11.78
C LYS A 382 -26.28 1.96 11.62
N ALA A 383 -25.46 2.95 11.32
CA ALA A 383 -24.01 2.87 11.40
C ALA A 383 -23.54 3.51 12.71
N THR A 384 -22.70 2.79 13.45
CA THR A 384 -22.11 3.25 14.71
C THR A 384 -20.59 3.32 14.53
N PHE A 385 -19.99 4.44 14.92
CA PHE A 385 -18.55 4.60 14.96
C PHE A 385 -17.93 3.56 15.92
N LEU A 386 -16.85 2.92 15.47
CA LEU A 386 -16.06 1.98 16.27
C LEU A 386 -14.75 2.60 16.72
N PHE A 387 -13.85 2.81 15.76
CA PHE A 387 -12.49 3.27 16.02
C PHE A 387 -11.97 4.10 14.84
N ALA A 388 -11.03 5.03 15.12
CA ALA A 388 -10.27 5.72 14.10
C ALA A 388 -8.85 5.15 13.98
N ARG A 389 -8.31 5.06 12.77
CA ARG A 389 -6.91 4.66 12.56
C ARG A 389 -5.94 5.57 13.27
N ARG A 390 -6.17 6.89 13.24
CA ARG A 390 -5.35 7.91 13.90
C ARG A 390 -6.24 8.91 14.66
N PRO A 391 -6.72 8.58 15.88
CA PRO A 391 -7.71 9.40 16.59
C PRO A 391 -7.19 10.78 16.98
N TRP A 392 -5.88 11.02 16.94
CA TRP A 392 -5.26 12.32 17.19
C TRP A 392 -5.20 13.23 15.94
N ILE A 393 -5.43 12.68 14.73
CA ILE A 393 -5.54 13.44 13.48
C ILE A 393 -7.01 13.81 13.26
N LYS A 394 -7.26 15.10 13.05
CA LYS A 394 -8.58 15.62 12.75
C LYS A 394 -8.67 15.93 11.25
N PRO A 395 -9.53 15.24 10.48
CA PRO A 395 -9.63 15.41 9.03
C PRO A 395 -9.86 16.87 8.58
N GLU A 396 -10.58 17.65 9.41
CA GLU A 396 -10.83 19.07 9.11
C GLU A 396 -9.59 19.99 9.25
N GLN A 397 -8.49 19.48 9.80
CA GLN A 397 -7.20 20.17 9.86
C GLN A 397 -6.26 19.75 8.73
N MET A 398 -6.59 18.68 8.01
CA MET A 398 -5.77 18.12 6.93
C MET A 398 -6.09 18.80 5.59
N ALA A 399 -5.13 18.70 4.69
CA ALA A 399 -5.24 19.21 3.33
C ALA A 399 -6.08 18.29 2.44
N ALA A 400 -6.86 18.86 1.55
CA ALA A 400 -7.49 18.09 0.49
C ALA A 400 -6.44 17.64 -0.52
N VAL A 401 -6.53 16.37 -0.94
CA VAL A 401 -5.71 15.78 -1.99
C VAL A 401 -6.52 15.80 -3.28
N GLU A 402 -6.03 16.53 -4.28
CA GLU A 402 -6.75 16.74 -5.54
C GLU A 402 -6.09 15.95 -6.66
N PRO A 403 -6.83 15.10 -7.39
CA PRO A 403 -6.31 14.45 -8.57
C PRO A 403 -5.93 15.48 -9.65
N VAL A 404 -4.81 15.25 -10.32
CA VAL A 404 -4.36 16.05 -11.47
C VAL A 404 -4.05 15.15 -12.65
N ALA A 405 -4.25 15.67 -13.86
CA ALA A 405 -3.90 15.02 -15.10
C ALA A 405 -3.08 16.00 -15.96
N LEU A 406 -2.04 15.51 -16.57
CA LEU A 406 -1.15 16.29 -17.42
C LEU A 406 -0.59 15.40 -18.54
N LYS A 407 0.10 16.01 -19.50
CA LYS A 407 0.81 15.28 -20.55
C LYS A 407 2.30 15.45 -20.39
N ALA A 408 3.01 14.32 -20.53
CA ALA A 408 4.45 14.35 -20.74
C ALA A 408 4.80 15.01 -22.07
N ARG A 409 6.05 15.45 -22.22
CA ARG A 409 6.57 16.09 -23.44
C ARG A 409 6.44 15.23 -24.70
N ASP A 410 6.38 13.91 -24.57
CA ASP A 410 6.16 12.95 -25.65
C ASP A 410 4.68 12.58 -25.86
N GLY A 411 3.76 13.25 -25.15
CA GLY A 411 2.31 13.09 -25.31
C GLY A 411 1.66 12.03 -24.43
N LEU A 412 2.45 11.28 -23.61
CA LEU A 412 1.91 10.30 -22.69
C LEU A 412 1.03 10.98 -21.63
N ASP A 413 -0.15 10.40 -21.36
CA ASP A 413 -1.00 10.87 -20.27
C ASP A 413 -0.41 10.47 -18.91
N LEU A 414 -0.23 11.47 -18.04
CA LEU A 414 0.24 11.30 -16.68
C LEU A 414 -0.85 11.72 -15.71
N ASN A 415 -0.95 10.97 -14.61
CA ASN A 415 -1.86 11.24 -13.52
C ASN A 415 -1.06 11.47 -12.22
N GLY A 416 -1.66 12.16 -11.27
CA GLY A 416 -1.02 12.40 -10.00
C GLY A 416 -1.95 13.10 -9.02
N TYR A 417 -1.36 13.69 -7.98
CA TYR A 417 -2.09 14.40 -6.95
C TYR A 417 -1.39 15.70 -6.60
N LEU A 418 -2.19 16.71 -6.33
CA LEU A 418 -1.76 18.01 -5.82
C LEU A 418 -2.42 18.25 -4.47
N THR A 419 -1.59 18.46 -3.45
CA THR A 419 -2.04 18.79 -2.11
C THR A 419 -1.58 20.18 -1.76
N ARG A 420 -2.52 21.13 -1.62
CA ARG A 420 -2.23 22.49 -1.18
C ARG A 420 -2.39 22.61 0.33
N PRO A 421 -1.71 23.59 0.97
CA PRO A 421 -1.85 23.79 2.42
C PRO A 421 -3.29 23.95 2.87
N PRO A 422 -3.67 23.45 4.06
CA PRO A 422 -5.03 23.56 4.58
C PRO A 422 -5.55 25.00 4.58
N GLY A 423 -6.74 25.20 4.02
CA GLY A 423 -7.36 26.53 3.89
C GLY A 423 -6.79 27.40 2.77
N LYS A 424 -5.90 26.88 1.92
CA LYS A 424 -5.26 27.60 0.81
C LYS A 424 -5.48 26.91 -0.55
N ALA A 425 -6.65 26.33 -0.80
CA ALA A 425 -6.96 25.57 -2.01
C ALA A 425 -6.68 26.36 -3.31
N GLU A 426 -6.95 27.66 -3.32
CA GLU A 426 -6.77 28.54 -4.49
C GLU A 426 -5.45 29.34 -4.46
N ALA A 427 -4.57 29.08 -3.49
CA ALA A 427 -3.32 29.83 -3.37
C ALA A 427 -2.37 29.52 -4.53
N LYS A 428 -1.66 30.54 -4.97
CA LYS A 428 -0.69 30.53 -6.06
C LYS A 428 0.71 30.86 -5.54
N ASN A 429 1.72 30.54 -6.37
CA ASN A 429 3.11 30.83 -6.07
C ASN A 429 3.56 30.29 -4.71
N LEU A 430 3.12 29.07 -4.39
CA LEU A 430 3.48 28.36 -3.17
C LEU A 430 4.90 27.75 -3.28
N PRO A 431 5.60 27.59 -2.16
CA PRO A 431 6.73 26.68 -2.15
C PRO A 431 6.24 25.27 -2.46
N LEU A 432 6.94 24.57 -3.37
CA LEU A 432 6.55 23.25 -3.87
C LEU A 432 7.53 22.19 -3.42
N VAL A 433 7.01 21.08 -2.93
CA VAL A 433 7.73 19.82 -2.81
C VAL A 433 7.20 18.84 -3.86
N VAL A 434 8.04 18.47 -4.81
CA VAL A 434 7.76 17.36 -5.74
C VAL A 434 8.11 16.07 -5.01
N PHE A 435 7.07 15.32 -4.62
CA PHE A 435 7.20 14.10 -3.82
C PHE A 435 7.10 12.88 -4.74
N VAL A 436 8.23 12.17 -4.92
CA VAL A 436 8.35 11.08 -5.89
C VAL A 436 8.28 9.74 -5.16
N HIS A 437 7.30 8.92 -5.51
CA HIS A 437 7.14 7.59 -4.91
C HIS A 437 8.27 6.62 -5.25
N GLY A 438 8.46 5.64 -4.39
CA GLY A 438 9.41 4.54 -4.58
C GLY A 438 8.87 3.44 -5.50
N GLY A 439 9.52 2.31 -5.50
CA GLY A 439 9.19 1.14 -6.31
C GLY A 439 10.25 0.88 -7.37
N PRO A 440 10.17 1.39 -8.61
CA PRO A 440 9.13 2.25 -9.20
C PRO A 440 7.95 1.50 -9.82
N TYR A 441 8.16 0.21 -10.20
CA TYR A 441 7.19 -0.53 -11.02
C TYR A 441 6.08 -1.12 -10.17
N TYR A 442 4.84 -1.03 -10.69
CA TYR A 442 3.61 -1.50 -10.05
C TYR A 442 3.25 -0.79 -8.74
N ILE A 443 4.02 0.22 -8.33
CA ILE A 443 3.71 1.12 -7.22
C ILE A 443 3.17 2.43 -7.78
N ARG A 444 2.30 3.11 -7.04
CA ARG A 444 1.82 4.44 -7.39
C ARG A 444 1.38 5.23 -6.16
N ASP A 445 1.32 6.54 -6.32
CA ASP A 445 0.59 7.41 -5.42
C ASP A 445 -0.92 7.20 -5.58
N ARG A 446 -1.65 7.27 -4.46
CA ARG A 446 -3.07 6.98 -4.36
C ARG A 446 -3.81 8.12 -3.66
N TRP A 447 -5.14 8.16 -3.83
CA TRP A 447 -6.00 9.10 -3.11
C TRP A 447 -6.28 8.59 -1.70
N GLU A 448 -5.24 8.53 -0.89
CA GLU A 448 -5.24 8.03 0.47
C GLU A 448 -4.53 9.02 1.41
N PHE A 449 -4.74 8.89 2.70
CA PHE A 449 -4.04 9.70 3.69
C PHE A 449 -2.58 9.26 3.77
N ASP A 450 -1.70 10.13 3.31
CA ASP A 450 -0.25 9.98 3.47
C ASP A 450 0.25 10.94 4.56
N PRO A 451 0.88 10.43 5.64
CA PRO A 451 1.34 11.28 6.74
C PRO A 451 2.44 12.26 6.34
N GLU A 452 3.29 11.92 5.38
CA GLU A 452 4.38 12.78 4.91
C GLU A 452 3.84 13.91 4.03
N VAL A 453 2.93 13.59 3.11
CA VAL A 453 2.23 14.58 2.29
C VAL A 453 1.44 15.56 3.15
N GLN A 454 0.69 15.05 4.13
CA GLN A 454 -0.10 15.87 5.04
C GLN A 454 0.78 16.70 5.99
N LEU A 455 1.89 16.15 6.44
CA LEU A 455 2.92 16.87 7.19
C LEU A 455 3.40 18.08 6.39
N LEU A 456 3.89 17.86 5.16
CA LEU A 456 4.44 18.90 4.29
C LEU A 456 3.38 19.98 3.99
N ALA A 457 2.16 19.57 3.65
CA ALA A 457 1.06 20.50 3.40
C ALA A 457 0.71 21.32 4.64
N SER A 458 0.71 20.71 5.84
CA SER A 458 0.45 21.42 7.11
C SER A 458 1.50 22.49 7.43
N ARG A 459 2.74 22.34 6.89
CA ARG A 459 3.85 23.30 7.04
C ARG A 459 3.86 24.39 5.96
N GLY A 460 2.85 24.41 5.09
CA GLY A 460 2.67 25.49 4.13
C GLY A 460 3.22 25.22 2.73
N TYR A 461 3.70 24.01 2.47
CA TYR A 461 4.17 23.58 1.16
C TYR A 461 3.01 23.03 0.30
N ALA A 462 2.99 23.35 -0.98
CA ALA A 462 2.25 22.52 -1.94
C ALA A 462 3.05 21.23 -2.15
N VAL A 463 2.35 20.10 -2.29
CA VAL A 463 2.97 18.79 -2.57
C VAL A 463 2.41 18.28 -3.88
N LEU A 464 3.30 17.99 -4.83
CA LEU A 464 2.96 17.37 -6.11
C LEU A 464 3.47 15.94 -6.14
N GLN A 465 2.56 15.00 -6.31
CA GLN A 465 2.85 13.59 -6.53
C GLN A 465 2.49 13.25 -7.97
N VAL A 466 3.40 12.64 -8.72
CA VAL A 466 3.16 12.24 -10.10
C VAL A 466 3.39 10.75 -10.26
N ASN A 467 2.40 10.07 -10.84
CA ASN A 467 2.52 8.68 -11.27
C ASN A 467 3.19 8.69 -12.65
N TYR A 468 4.52 8.65 -12.65
CA TYR A 468 5.36 8.62 -13.84
C TYR A 468 5.24 7.23 -14.53
N ARG A 469 5.64 7.14 -15.81
CA ARG A 469 5.65 5.85 -16.52
C ARG A 469 6.43 4.79 -15.73
N GLY A 470 5.90 3.59 -15.65
CA GLY A 470 6.37 2.54 -14.74
C GLY A 470 5.45 2.34 -13.53
N SER A 471 4.69 3.37 -13.12
CA SER A 471 3.72 3.26 -12.03
C SER A 471 2.63 2.24 -12.32
N GLY A 472 2.07 1.63 -11.27
CA GLY A 472 1.01 0.62 -11.36
C GLY A 472 -0.37 1.18 -11.69
N ASP A 473 -1.31 0.28 -11.94
CA ASP A 473 -2.76 0.51 -12.12
C ASP A 473 -3.15 1.35 -13.35
N TYR A 474 -2.23 1.62 -14.28
CA TYR A 474 -2.51 2.29 -15.56
C TYR A 474 -2.31 1.36 -16.77
N GLY A 475 -2.30 0.05 -16.52
CA GLY A 475 -2.07 -0.99 -17.50
C GLY A 475 -0.61 -1.34 -17.70
N TYR A 476 -0.40 -2.53 -18.25
CA TYR A 476 0.93 -3.12 -18.41
C TYR A 476 1.83 -2.31 -19.36
N ASP A 477 1.25 -1.70 -20.41
CA ASP A 477 2.02 -0.84 -21.34
C ASP A 477 2.60 0.39 -20.63
N PHE A 478 1.86 0.97 -19.67
CA PHE A 478 2.35 2.09 -18.89
C PHE A 478 3.51 1.67 -17.98
N VAL A 479 3.42 0.47 -17.39
CA VAL A 479 4.52 -0.12 -16.60
C VAL A 479 5.73 -0.35 -17.49
N ARG A 480 5.56 -1.00 -18.66
CA ARG A 480 6.64 -1.30 -19.59
C ARG A 480 7.29 -0.06 -20.20
N ALA A 481 6.54 1.03 -20.36
CA ALA A 481 7.07 2.29 -20.85
C ALA A 481 8.16 2.88 -19.92
N GLY A 482 8.22 2.41 -18.66
CA GLY A 482 9.28 2.75 -17.71
C GLY A 482 10.52 1.83 -17.77
N PHE A 483 10.46 0.68 -18.47
CA PHE A 483 11.60 -0.25 -18.49
C PHE A 483 12.80 0.36 -19.18
N ARG A 484 13.95 0.31 -18.48
CA ARG A 484 15.23 0.90 -18.89
C ARG A 484 15.19 2.42 -19.06
N GLU A 485 14.23 3.08 -18.37
CA GLU A 485 14.04 4.53 -18.43
C GLU A 485 14.35 5.25 -17.11
N TRP A 486 15.05 4.59 -16.19
CA TRP A 486 15.62 5.28 -15.04
C TRP A 486 16.57 6.37 -15.53
N GLY A 487 16.45 7.61 -15.02
CA GLY A 487 17.18 8.78 -15.52
C GLY A 487 16.81 9.25 -16.92
N GLY A 488 16.04 8.43 -17.67
CA GLY A 488 15.50 8.74 -18.98
C GLY A 488 14.11 9.36 -18.89
N LYS A 489 13.16 8.76 -19.64
CA LYS A 489 11.78 9.27 -19.73
C LYS A 489 11.01 9.27 -18.41
N MET A 490 11.31 8.36 -17.50
CA MET A 490 10.71 8.39 -16.16
C MET A 490 11.08 9.67 -15.41
N GLN A 491 12.32 10.13 -15.53
CA GLN A 491 12.76 11.40 -14.97
C GLN A 491 12.16 12.60 -15.71
N ASP A 492 12.01 12.49 -17.05
CA ASP A 492 11.36 13.52 -17.84
C ASP A 492 9.89 13.74 -17.41
N ASP A 493 9.15 12.66 -17.08
CA ASP A 493 7.78 12.76 -16.56
C ASP A 493 7.71 13.57 -15.26
N VAL A 494 8.66 13.36 -14.33
CA VAL A 494 8.74 14.12 -13.07
C VAL A 494 9.07 15.59 -13.33
N THR A 495 10.01 15.86 -14.26
CA THR A 495 10.38 17.21 -14.70
C THR A 495 9.19 17.92 -15.33
N ASP A 496 8.45 17.24 -16.23
CA ASP A 496 7.27 17.79 -16.91
C ASP A 496 6.15 18.13 -15.93
N ALA A 497 5.91 17.27 -14.94
CA ALA A 497 4.95 17.55 -13.87
C ALA A 497 5.37 18.76 -13.01
N THR A 498 6.67 18.93 -12.76
CA THR A 498 7.19 20.11 -12.05
C THR A 498 6.95 21.39 -12.85
N HIS A 499 7.26 21.37 -14.14
CA HIS A 499 6.98 22.52 -15.03
C HIS A 499 5.49 22.78 -15.18
N TRP A 500 4.65 21.74 -15.21
CA TRP A 500 3.21 21.90 -15.19
C TRP A 500 2.75 22.68 -13.95
N ALA A 501 3.21 22.32 -12.75
CA ALA A 501 2.85 23.01 -11.52
C ALA A 501 3.27 24.50 -11.51
N ILE A 502 4.44 24.80 -12.08
CA ILE A 502 4.92 26.18 -12.26
C ILE A 502 4.03 26.94 -13.25
N THR A 503 3.75 26.33 -14.40
CA THR A 503 2.95 26.96 -15.49
C THR A 503 1.51 27.21 -15.06
N GLN A 504 0.92 26.30 -14.24
CA GLN A 504 -0.40 26.51 -13.63
C GLN A 504 -0.39 27.61 -12.54
N GLY A 505 0.77 28.17 -12.23
CA GLY A 505 0.93 29.19 -11.19
C GLY A 505 0.74 28.65 -9.77
N VAL A 506 0.76 27.33 -9.58
CA VAL A 506 0.72 26.70 -8.25
C VAL A 506 2.04 26.94 -7.52
N ALA A 507 3.15 26.67 -8.20
CA ALA A 507 4.49 26.73 -7.64
C ALA A 507 5.19 28.05 -7.95
N ASP A 508 5.93 28.57 -6.96
CA ASP A 508 6.96 29.59 -7.18
C ASP A 508 8.20 28.91 -7.78
N PRO A 509 8.61 29.26 -9.01
CA PRO A 509 9.74 28.59 -9.68
C PRO A 509 11.08 28.72 -8.94
N LYS A 510 11.19 29.64 -7.99
CA LYS A 510 12.40 29.83 -7.16
C LYS A 510 12.36 29.02 -5.86
N ARG A 511 11.25 28.36 -5.57
CA ARG A 511 11.02 27.62 -4.31
C ARG A 511 10.47 26.22 -4.57
N VAL A 512 11.22 25.43 -5.36
CA VAL A 512 10.89 24.05 -5.68
C VAL A 512 11.95 23.14 -5.09
N CYS A 513 11.53 22.17 -4.25
CA CYS A 513 12.34 21.03 -3.82
C CYS A 513 11.80 19.75 -4.44
N ILE A 514 12.69 18.77 -4.62
CA ILE A 514 12.32 17.39 -4.96
C ILE A 514 12.71 16.48 -3.80
N PHE A 515 11.79 15.58 -3.42
CA PHE A 515 11.94 14.64 -2.31
C PHE A 515 11.37 13.29 -2.67
N GLY A 516 12.01 12.21 -2.26
CA GLY A 516 11.46 10.87 -2.39
C GLY A 516 12.31 9.82 -1.70
N ALA A 517 11.74 8.61 -1.61
CA ALA A 517 12.35 7.45 -0.97
C ALA A 517 12.65 6.35 -1.99
N SER A 518 13.71 5.56 -1.75
CA SER A 518 14.07 4.43 -2.62
C SER A 518 14.34 4.88 -4.06
N TYR A 519 13.56 4.38 -5.04
CA TYR A 519 13.57 4.95 -6.39
C TYR A 519 13.29 6.45 -6.39
N GLY A 520 12.35 6.93 -5.56
CA GLY A 520 12.07 8.37 -5.43
C GLY A 520 13.28 9.16 -4.92
N GLY A 521 14.10 8.58 -4.04
CA GLY A 521 15.37 9.14 -3.60
C GLY A 521 16.40 9.24 -4.73
N TYR A 522 16.44 8.23 -5.60
CA TYR A 522 17.19 8.27 -6.85
C TYR A 522 16.69 9.41 -7.74
N ALA A 523 15.39 9.45 -8.02
CA ALA A 523 14.79 10.45 -8.89
C ALA A 523 14.97 11.88 -8.37
N ALA A 524 15.04 12.06 -7.05
CA ALA A 524 15.31 13.36 -6.44
C ALA A 524 16.72 13.86 -6.77
N LEU A 525 17.72 13.01 -6.62
CA LEU A 525 19.11 13.40 -6.90
C LEU A 525 19.40 13.47 -8.39
N GLU A 526 18.93 12.47 -9.17
CA GLU A 526 19.09 12.44 -10.62
C GLU A 526 18.36 13.61 -11.29
N GLY A 527 17.16 13.96 -10.81
CA GLY A 527 16.41 15.14 -11.28
C GLY A 527 17.20 16.43 -11.06
N ALA A 528 17.82 16.59 -9.90
CA ALA A 528 18.63 17.77 -9.61
C ALA A 528 19.97 17.79 -10.39
N VAL A 529 20.52 16.63 -10.75
CA VAL A 529 21.70 16.51 -11.63
C VAL A 529 21.32 16.86 -13.08
N LYS A 530 20.19 16.35 -13.55
CA LYS A 530 19.72 16.52 -14.93
C LYS A 530 19.18 17.93 -15.19
N GLU A 531 18.51 18.52 -14.20
CA GLU A 531 17.89 19.84 -14.26
C GLU A 531 18.46 20.76 -13.14
N PRO A 532 19.72 21.17 -13.23
CA PRO A 532 20.43 21.83 -12.12
C PRO A 532 19.86 23.20 -11.74
N ASP A 533 19.07 23.84 -12.61
CA ASP A 533 18.45 25.14 -12.36
C ASP A 533 16.97 25.05 -11.92
N LEU A 534 16.37 23.85 -11.97
CA LEU A 534 14.94 23.66 -11.67
C LEU A 534 14.68 23.54 -10.16
N TYR A 535 15.52 22.78 -9.47
CA TYR A 535 15.30 22.46 -8.07
C TYR A 535 16.22 23.27 -7.17
N ARG A 536 15.65 23.97 -6.19
CA ARG A 536 16.39 24.67 -5.14
C ARG A 536 17.04 23.70 -4.16
N CYS A 537 16.38 22.57 -3.89
CA CYS A 537 16.89 21.52 -3.04
C CYS A 537 16.40 20.13 -3.48
N ALA A 538 17.17 19.10 -3.12
CA ALA A 538 16.90 17.70 -3.39
C ALA A 538 17.14 16.86 -2.13
N ILE A 539 16.20 15.98 -1.82
CA ILE A 539 16.24 15.13 -0.62
C ILE A 539 16.10 13.69 -1.05
N GLY A 540 17.16 12.91 -0.83
CA GLY A 540 17.17 11.48 -1.11
C GLY A 540 17.08 10.66 0.18
N TYR A 541 15.99 9.94 0.35
CA TYR A 541 15.72 9.06 1.48
C TYR A 541 15.87 7.59 1.06
N VAL A 542 16.81 6.87 1.69
CA VAL A 542 17.15 5.46 1.39
C VAL A 542 17.26 5.19 -0.13
N GLY A 543 17.88 6.13 -0.86
CA GLY A 543 17.86 6.19 -2.32
C GLY A 543 18.95 5.37 -2.97
N VAL A 544 18.70 4.96 -4.21
CA VAL A 544 19.70 4.37 -5.11
C VAL A 544 20.48 5.50 -5.79
N TYR A 545 21.80 5.48 -5.76
CA TYR A 545 22.60 6.55 -6.36
C TYR A 545 23.66 6.05 -7.35
N ASP A 546 23.91 4.74 -7.33
CA ASP A 546 24.74 4.03 -8.29
C ASP A 546 23.96 2.81 -8.82
N LEU A 547 23.52 2.88 -10.07
CA LEU A 547 22.69 1.87 -10.70
C LEU A 547 23.44 0.54 -10.90
N ALA A 548 24.76 0.58 -11.10
CA ALA A 548 25.55 -0.64 -11.28
C ALA A 548 25.62 -1.47 -9.99
N LEU A 549 25.59 -0.83 -8.82
CA LEU A 549 25.56 -1.53 -7.53
C LEU A 549 24.28 -2.35 -7.33
N MET A 550 23.17 -2.01 -8.00
CA MET A 550 21.92 -2.78 -7.92
C MET A 550 22.09 -4.23 -8.42
N HIS A 551 23.00 -4.49 -9.36
CA HIS A 551 23.26 -5.82 -9.88
C HIS A 551 24.15 -6.68 -8.96
N THR A 552 24.79 -6.08 -7.95
CA THR A 552 25.79 -6.75 -7.10
C THR A 552 25.53 -6.65 -5.60
N ARG A 553 24.67 -5.74 -5.19
CA ARG A 553 24.38 -5.43 -3.79
C ARG A 553 22.86 -5.43 -3.53
N GLY A 554 22.51 -5.66 -2.28
CA GLY A 554 21.11 -5.73 -1.85
C GLY A 554 20.52 -7.13 -1.96
N ASP A 555 19.24 -7.25 -1.69
CA ASP A 555 18.49 -8.51 -1.67
C ASP A 555 17.97 -8.93 -3.06
N ILE A 556 17.70 -7.97 -3.95
CA ILE A 556 17.13 -8.24 -5.27
C ILE A 556 18.00 -9.20 -6.10
N PRO A 557 19.32 -8.98 -6.30
CA PRO A 557 20.14 -9.84 -7.14
C PRO A 557 20.46 -11.22 -6.53
N GLN A 558 19.98 -11.52 -5.32
CA GLN A 558 20.24 -12.80 -4.66
C GLN A 558 19.41 -13.96 -5.20
N THR A 559 18.40 -13.67 -6.02
CA THR A 559 17.55 -14.69 -6.67
C THR A 559 17.60 -14.57 -8.18
N VAL A 560 17.36 -15.69 -8.87
CA VAL A 560 17.28 -15.69 -10.36
C VAL A 560 16.15 -14.77 -10.84
N PHE A 561 15.03 -14.73 -10.11
CA PHE A 561 13.92 -13.82 -10.41
C PHE A 561 14.36 -12.35 -10.35
N GLY A 562 15.05 -11.97 -9.28
CA GLY A 562 15.54 -10.61 -9.08
C GLY A 562 16.63 -10.21 -10.09
N GLU A 563 17.55 -11.12 -10.44
CA GLU A 563 18.52 -10.87 -11.52
C GLU A 563 17.82 -10.59 -12.86
N ASN A 564 16.84 -11.43 -13.23
CA ASN A 564 16.08 -11.23 -14.46
C ASN A 564 15.29 -9.94 -14.45
N TYR A 565 14.69 -9.62 -13.30
CA TYR A 565 14.01 -8.35 -13.10
C TYR A 565 14.94 -7.16 -13.35
N LEU A 566 16.12 -7.12 -12.73
CA LEU A 566 17.10 -6.03 -12.92
C LEU A 566 17.55 -5.93 -14.39
N LYS A 567 17.82 -7.05 -15.07
CA LYS A 567 18.16 -7.08 -16.49
C LYS A 567 17.04 -6.49 -17.36
N MET A 568 15.81 -6.78 -17.01
CA MET A 568 14.63 -6.28 -17.73
C MET A 568 14.44 -4.77 -17.53
N VAL A 569 14.53 -4.29 -16.28
CA VAL A 569 14.11 -2.93 -15.93
C VAL A 569 15.23 -1.89 -15.94
N LEU A 570 16.49 -2.29 -15.70
CA LEU A 570 17.66 -1.41 -15.74
C LEU A 570 18.54 -1.66 -16.98
N GLY A 571 18.59 -2.91 -17.46
CA GLY A 571 19.58 -3.33 -18.45
C GLY A 571 20.90 -3.70 -17.81
N GLN A 572 21.95 -3.87 -18.63
CA GLN A 572 23.29 -4.30 -18.20
C GLN A 572 24.42 -3.52 -18.91
N ASP A 573 24.10 -2.39 -19.52
CA ASP A 573 25.09 -1.55 -20.18
C ASP A 573 25.72 -0.61 -19.15
N ASP A 574 26.96 -0.90 -18.77
CA ASP A 574 27.70 -0.16 -17.74
C ASP A 574 27.82 1.34 -18.06
N ALA A 575 27.94 1.71 -19.34
CA ALA A 575 28.03 3.11 -19.74
C ALA A 575 26.70 3.84 -19.49
N VAL A 576 25.57 3.19 -19.82
CA VAL A 576 24.23 3.74 -19.56
C VAL A 576 23.95 3.80 -18.06
N LEU A 577 24.28 2.74 -17.31
CA LEU A 577 24.09 2.70 -15.86
C LEU A 577 24.90 3.80 -15.17
N SER A 578 26.16 4.01 -15.59
CA SER A 578 27.00 5.08 -15.04
C SER A 578 26.50 6.47 -15.41
N ASP A 579 26.11 6.71 -16.67
CA ASP A 579 25.60 8.00 -17.14
C ASP A 579 24.30 8.42 -16.44
N ARG A 580 23.50 7.45 -16.01
CA ARG A 580 22.23 7.66 -15.30
C ARG A 580 22.35 7.49 -13.77
N SER A 581 23.55 7.50 -13.25
CA SER A 581 23.81 7.41 -11.80
C SER A 581 24.19 8.78 -11.24
N PRO A 582 23.42 9.39 -10.33
CA PRO A 582 23.74 10.71 -9.79
C PRO A 582 25.11 10.77 -9.09
N VAL A 583 25.62 9.65 -8.59
CA VAL A 583 26.97 9.56 -8.02
C VAL A 583 28.07 9.93 -9.01
N ALA A 584 27.87 9.64 -10.30
CA ALA A 584 28.85 9.96 -11.35
C ALA A 584 28.86 11.44 -11.75
N HIS A 585 27.83 12.19 -11.41
CA HIS A 585 27.58 13.56 -11.85
C HIS A 585 27.30 14.52 -10.69
N ALA A 586 27.79 14.19 -9.50
CA ALA A 586 27.58 15.01 -8.30
C ALA A 586 28.07 16.47 -8.48
N ASP A 587 29.09 16.68 -9.30
CA ASP A 587 29.65 18.01 -9.64
C ASP A 587 28.68 18.92 -10.41
N ARG A 588 27.61 18.38 -11.02
CA ARG A 588 26.57 19.16 -11.72
C ARG A 588 25.52 19.74 -10.79
N LEU A 589 25.44 19.25 -9.54
CA LEU A 589 24.41 19.67 -8.59
C LEU A 589 24.57 21.13 -8.16
N LYS A 590 23.54 21.93 -8.37
CA LYS A 590 23.39 23.28 -7.81
C LYS A 590 22.42 23.30 -6.62
N ALA A 591 21.54 22.32 -6.56
CA ALA A 591 20.58 22.16 -5.48
C ALA A 591 21.26 21.90 -4.14
N LYS A 592 20.68 22.39 -3.05
CA LYS A 592 21.05 21.96 -1.70
C LYS A 592 20.59 20.52 -1.50
N VAL A 593 21.44 19.69 -0.90
CA VAL A 593 21.19 18.25 -0.80
C VAL A 593 21.01 17.83 0.65
N MET A 594 20.06 16.93 0.90
CA MET A 594 19.94 16.17 2.13
C MET A 594 19.88 14.67 1.78
N LEU A 595 20.76 13.88 2.41
CA LEU A 595 20.79 12.43 2.29
C LEU A 595 20.35 11.78 3.60
N VAL A 596 19.43 10.83 3.51
CA VAL A 596 18.93 10.04 4.64
C VAL A 596 19.14 8.57 4.35
N VAL A 597 19.78 7.84 5.28
CA VAL A 597 20.22 6.45 5.10
C VAL A 597 19.82 5.59 6.30
N GLY A 598 19.23 4.42 6.04
CA GLY A 598 19.02 3.37 7.01
C GLY A 598 20.24 2.45 7.09
N GLY A 599 20.84 2.31 8.28
CA GLY A 599 22.08 1.56 8.48
C GLY A 599 21.94 0.03 8.36
N GLN A 600 20.71 -0.48 8.40
CA GLN A 600 20.38 -1.90 8.24
C GLN A 600 19.58 -2.19 6.96
N ASP A 601 19.56 -1.26 6.03
CA ASP A 601 18.85 -1.41 4.77
C ASP A 601 19.51 -2.51 3.92
N THR A 602 18.77 -3.57 3.63
CA THR A 602 19.21 -4.67 2.77
C THR A 602 18.65 -4.57 1.36
N ARG A 603 17.61 -3.74 1.12
CA ARG A 603 17.04 -3.47 -0.20
C ARG A 603 17.91 -2.49 -0.98
N VAL A 604 18.21 -1.35 -0.36
CA VAL A 604 19.14 -0.34 -0.87
C VAL A 604 20.26 -0.17 0.17
N PRO A 605 21.30 -1.01 0.12
CA PRO A 605 22.31 -1.04 1.18
C PRO A 605 22.99 0.30 1.41
N PRO A 606 23.45 0.58 2.65
CA PRO A 606 24.05 1.87 3.03
C PRO A 606 25.16 2.35 2.11
N VAL A 607 25.85 1.43 1.43
CA VAL A 607 26.89 1.74 0.46
C VAL A 607 26.41 2.67 -0.66
N GLN A 608 25.12 2.66 -1.02
CA GLN A 608 24.54 3.57 -1.99
C GLN A 608 24.59 5.03 -1.48
N GLY A 609 24.11 5.26 -0.26
CA GLY A 609 24.15 6.57 0.37
C GLY A 609 25.58 7.02 0.67
N GLU A 610 26.44 6.13 1.12
CA GLU A 610 27.86 6.40 1.40
C GLU A 610 28.63 6.78 0.14
N ALA A 611 28.33 6.12 -1.00
CA ALA A 611 28.92 6.49 -2.30
C ALA A 611 28.52 7.91 -2.71
N MET A 612 27.23 8.26 -2.59
CA MET A 612 26.74 9.60 -2.92
C MET A 612 27.31 10.66 -1.96
N HIS A 613 27.35 10.37 -0.66
CA HIS A 613 27.98 11.22 0.35
C HIS A 613 29.47 11.51 0.00
N SER A 614 30.20 10.46 -0.39
CA SER A 614 31.59 10.59 -0.81
C SER A 614 31.75 11.43 -2.08
N ALA A 615 30.86 11.23 -3.08
CA ALA A 615 30.86 11.99 -4.32
C ALA A 615 30.59 13.48 -4.09
N LEU A 616 29.61 13.83 -3.23
CA LEU A 616 29.31 15.20 -2.85
C LEU A 616 30.50 15.87 -2.13
N ASN A 617 31.14 15.16 -1.21
CA ASN A 617 32.33 15.65 -0.52
C ASN A 617 33.48 15.92 -1.52
N LYS A 618 33.70 15.02 -2.49
CA LYS A 618 34.72 15.19 -3.54
C LYS A 618 34.43 16.38 -4.46
N ALA A 619 33.13 16.61 -4.73
CA ALA A 619 32.66 17.76 -5.50
C ALA A 619 32.60 19.07 -4.67
N HIS A 620 32.95 19.04 -3.39
CA HIS A 620 32.87 20.17 -2.45
C HIS A 620 31.42 20.73 -2.30
N ILE A 621 30.42 19.87 -2.41
CA ILE A 621 29.01 20.23 -2.22
C ILE A 621 28.62 19.99 -0.78
N GLU A 622 28.27 21.08 -0.09
CA GLU A 622 27.72 21.02 1.28
C GLU A 622 26.35 20.38 1.26
N HIS A 623 26.13 19.40 2.15
CA HIS A 623 24.89 18.65 2.24
C HIS A 623 24.60 18.19 3.66
N ASP A 624 23.31 18.03 3.98
CA ASP A 624 22.85 17.44 5.23
C ASP A 624 22.95 15.91 5.11
N TRP A 625 23.41 15.26 6.20
CA TRP A 625 23.59 13.81 6.28
C TRP A 625 22.92 13.25 7.52
N LEU A 626 21.90 12.39 7.34
CA LEU A 626 21.22 11.64 8.40
C LEU A 626 21.44 10.15 8.19
N TYR A 627 22.20 9.52 9.07
CA TYR A 627 22.46 8.08 9.07
C TYR A 627 21.86 7.45 10.31
N GLN A 628 20.81 6.64 10.15
CA GLN A 628 20.11 5.96 11.24
C GLN A 628 20.55 4.51 11.33
N ARG A 629 21.41 4.19 12.30
CA ARG A 629 22.08 2.88 12.41
C ARG A 629 21.15 1.68 12.59
N THR A 630 19.97 1.88 13.14
CA THR A 630 19.00 0.83 13.51
C THR A 630 17.83 0.69 12.56
N GLU A 631 17.75 1.56 11.56
CA GLU A 631 16.66 1.56 10.59
C GLU A 631 17.04 0.84 9.29
N GLY A 632 16.02 0.27 8.63
CA GLY A 632 16.12 -0.42 7.37
C GLY A 632 15.72 0.44 6.17
N HIS A 633 15.01 -0.17 5.22
CA HIS A 633 14.49 0.46 4.01
C HIS A 633 13.23 1.28 4.33
N GLY A 634 13.40 2.45 4.91
CA GLY A 634 12.40 3.27 5.55
C GLY A 634 12.54 3.24 7.09
N PHE A 635 12.16 4.34 7.73
CA PHE A 635 12.23 4.43 9.20
C PHE A 635 10.91 3.95 9.80
N TYR A 636 11.01 2.92 10.63
CA TYR A 636 9.87 2.33 11.31
C TYR A 636 9.65 2.89 12.72
N ASP A 637 10.73 3.11 13.47
CA ASP A 637 10.63 3.62 14.84
C ASP A 637 10.05 5.05 14.85
N PRO A 638 8.96 5.32 15.60
CA PRO A 638 8.34 6.65 15.64
C PRO A 638 9.28 7.77 16.09
N ALA A 639 10.27 7.49 16.95
CA ALA A 639 11.23 8.50 17.38
C ALA A 639 12.23 8.82 16.28
N ASN A 640 12.70 7.82 15.54
CA ASN A 640 13.55 8.03 14.37
C ASN A 640 12.81 8.74 13.24
N ARG A 641 11.52 8.42 13.02
CA ARG A 641 10.66 9.15 12.08
C ARG A 641 10.47 10.60 12.51
N LEU A 642 10.29 10.85 13.81
CA LEU A 642 10.18 12.22 14.31
C LEU A 642 11.48 13.01 14.07
N ASP A 643 12.64 12.43 14.36
CA ASP A 643 13.96 13.05 14.09
C ASP A 643 14.14 13.36 12.58
N LEU A 644 13.71 12.43 11.72
CA LEU A 644 13.68 12.68 10.27
C LEU A 644 12.77 13.86 9.92
N PHE A 645 11.55 13.91 10.44
CA PHE A 645 10.58 14.97 10.13
C PHE A 645 11.02 16.35 10.65
N GLU A 646 11.66 16.41 11.81
CA GLU A 646 12.26 17.63 12.33
C GLU A 646 13.38 18.15 11.41
N LYS A 647 14.30 17.27 10.99
CA LYS A 647 15.40 17.63 10.09
C LYS A 647 14.90 17.99 8.69
N LEU A 648 13.94 17.22 8.17
CA LEU A 648 13.30 17.45 6.86
C LEU A 648 12.65 18.83 6.81
N THR A 649 11.81 19.14 7.80
CA THR A 649 11.10 20.43 7.85
C THR A 649 12.08 21.58 8.03
N ALA A 650 13.07 21.46 8.89
CA ALA A 650 14.12 22.47 9.06
C ALA A 650 14.93 22.69 7.77
N PHE A 651 15.23 21.62 7.03
CA PHE A 651 15.92 21.71 5.75
C PHE A 651 15.08 22.43 4.69
N LEU A 652 13.81 22.07 4.57
CA LEU A 652 12.87 22.71 3.64
C LEU A 652 12.67 24.21 3.97
N ASP A 653 12.51 24.54 5.25
CA ASP A 653 12.32 25.94 5.69
C ASP A 653 13.52 26.83 5.34
N ARG A 654 14.74 26.32 5.48
CA ARG A 654 15.97 27.05 5.10
C ARG A 654 16.04 27.31 3.60
N ASN A 655 15.55 26.36 2.78
CA ASN A 655 15.76 26.41 1.33
C ASN A 655 14.62 26.98 0.52
N ILE A 656 13.36 26.67 0.90
CA ILE A 656 12.15 27.09 0.16
C ILE A 656 11.04 27.63 1.05
N GLY A 657 11.18 27.64 2.38
CA GLY A 657 10.20 28.18 3.31
C GLY A 657 10.05 29.71 3.24
N ALA A 658 9.17 30.25 4.04
CA ALA A 658 8.94 31.70 4.11
C ALA A 658 10.18 32.50 4.59
N SER A 659 11.04 31.83 5.37
CA SER A 659 12.30 32.40 5.87
C SER A 659 13.48 32.26 4.91
N ALA A 660 13.31 31.53 3.79
CA ALA A 660 14.36 31.31 2.82
C ALA A 660 14.78 32.64 2.18
N LYS A 661 16.03 33.03 2.37
CA LYS A 661 16.58 34.21 1.70
C LYS A 661 16.58 33.98 0.21
N ALA A 662 16.04 34.94 -0.55
CA ALA A 662 16.24 34.95 -2.00
C ALA A 662 17.74 34.91 -2.26
N SER A 663 18.22 33.88 -2.99
CA SER A 663 19.60 33.91 -3.48
C SER A 663 19.79 35.09 -4.40
N PRO A 664 20.92 35.78 -4.31
CA PRO A 664 21.23 36.93 -5.13
C PRO A 664 21.17 36.64 -6.62
#